data_343b518f3418d749b15660f0dead94f5
#
_entry.id   343b518f3418d749b15660f0dead94f5
#
_cell.length_a   1.000
_cell.length_b   1.000
_cell.length_c   1.000
_cell.angle_alpha   90.00
_cell.angle_beta   90.00
_cell.angle_gamma   90.00
#
_symmetry.space_group_name_H-M   'P 1'
#
loop_
_entity.id
_entity.type
_entity.pdbx_description
1 polymer ?
#
loop_
_entity_poly.entity_id
_entity_poly.type
_entity_poly.pdbx_seq_one_letter_code
_entity_poly.pdbx_strand_id
1 'polypeptide(L)'
;MRRSLIISFFCSVLLGFSISMPAQNLPALQKDASVTHGELANGISYYLVTNPSMKGVADFALVRKGLCDTLAAREELTALPHFNKTVPYKFLSRKGIGCRPEGYVSYRDDVTIFRFDDVPMFDAAAADTTLLMLFDIIAAQPCKHAVIVSGDIKASDIMEKMNVFSLMVPSRNPSYTAPEYSWIPSDNTSWSFESSRQPSVEVDFRSQRTPAAQMNTIQPFISELFSKELGEVVKNRLREALLSRKIRINGMEVNYEGSADFPGDEHFRVRMEMPESQLIPASMALASTLAGIGTGGVGIDEYRTVRESVLQAFSKAQTNDEIVKRCISAYLFGADLATPATKAKFFSSRNMTLDSELKLFNGYISALLADTQNASVRWTGSLEEYDEWIYQMMFKSTWNGISMLEKPSYSWKVAARDTSDFWSDRNKSKLKTTAAEPVSGGEMWTFSNGMRVIYKKMATGDRFSFSMMIKGGFSTIRDLKKGEGAFFSDMLRLHNIAGMSGEDFLKVLQANGVDMEFNVGATDIRLFGTAPKGRYPLVMKALLSVANDRKGDAAAFDAYRNLELSMIQPAVLDSLMYQDYNYSEIKTPSGLTPTALSDAESFFSKEFLRCNDGVIVIVGDLPSEDLQKYLAKSIGGFRVSRTVAVRQPVSYRMRKGVSTYTAEGPEAGITIGMAAAHPFTTESYMAFRIASLALKRRLSGTMAEQGFSVSMSQRFETIPQEAVEIVFKFDPVPDEGLPKGLEGGSDRTSEALLAARKAIDEVFTNPVNPAELASCKSLLANEYTTAMADPGNYADAILMRYSAGKDVLTGYADKIKAVSADKVKEIFGSLSEGMRIEYVVKPQE
;
A
#
# COMPACT_ATOMS: atom_id res chain seq x y z
N MET A 1 5.88 29.52 34.62
CA MET A 1 7.26 29.01 34.59
C MET A 1 7.38 27.57 34.05
N ARG A 2 6.66 26.56 34.57
CA ARG A 2 6.74 25.16 34.02
C ARG A 2 6.31 25.02 32.54
N ARG A 3 5.35 25.82 32.04
CA ARG A 3 4.90 25.76 30.63
C ARG A 3 5.90 26.37 29.64
N SER A 4 6.60 27.45 30.01
CA SER A 4 7.64 28.07 29.18
C SER A 4 8.87 27.18 29.05
N LEU A 5 9.24 26.43 30.11
CA LEU A 5 10.36 25.49 30.11
C LEU A 5 10.15 24.30 29.14
N ILE A 6 8.90 23.82 29.00
CA ILE A 6 8.58 22.67 28.11
C ILE A 6 8.65 23.09 26.63
N ILE A 7 8.20 24.28 26.28
CA ILE A 7 8.26 24.81 24.89
C ILE A 7 9.71 25.10 24.50
N SER A 8 10.49 25.71 25.42
CA SER A 8 11.92 25.92 25.22
C SER A 8 12.71 24.61 25.09
N PHE A 9 12.26 23.57 25.80
CA PHE A 9 12.85 22.24 25.78
C PHE A 9 12.63 21.51 24.42
N PHE A 10 11.45 21.59 23.82
CA PHE A 10 11.17 20.99 22.50
C PHE A 10 11.91 21.72 21.37
N CYS A 11 12.00 23.05 21.40
CA CYS A 11 12.80 23.82 20.45
C CYS A 11 14.29 23.46 20.52
N SER A 12 14.82 23.17 21.72
CA SER A 12 16.25 22.83 21.91
C SER A 12 16.57 21.39 21.44
N VAL A 13 15.61 20.48 21.46
CA VAL A 13 15.80 19.08 21.01
C VAL A 13 15.81 18.98 19.49
N LEU A 14 15.05 19.81 18.76
CA LEU A 14 15.01 19.86 17.30
C LEU A 14 16.11 20.75 16.69
N LEU A 15 16.63 21.73 17.47
CA LEU A 15 17.74 22.59 17.08
C LEU A 15 19.12 22.02 17.47
N GLY A 16 19.22 20.71 17.68
CA GLY A 16 20.46 19.98 18.02
C GLY A 16 21.61 20.06 17.00
N PHE A 17 21.55 21.01 16.09
CA PHE A 17 22.66 21.44 15.28
C PHE A 17 23.47 22.49 16.08
N SER A 18 24.60 22.08 16.68
CA SER A 18 25.72 22.90 17.10
C SER A 18 25.72 23.59 18.48
N ILE A 19 24.93 23.16 19.47
CA ILE A 19 25.22 23.58 20.85
C ILE A 19 25.16 22.34 21.75
N SER A 20 26.31 21.98 22.34
CA SER A 20 26.42 20.96 23.39
C SER A 20 25.66 21.40 24.65
N MET A 21 24.39 21.15 24.72
CA MET A 21 23.61 21.20 25.95
C MET A 21 23.59 19.81 26.59
N PRO A 22 23.65 19.71 27.94
CA PRO A 22 23.57 18.46 28.63
C PRO A 22 22.23 17.78 28.25
N ALA A 23 22.31 16.52 27.80
CA ALA A 23 21.16 15.70 27.41
C ALA A 23 20.12 15.69 28.55
N GLN A 24 19.05 16.46 28.40
CA GLN A 24 17.92 16.32 29.30
C GLN A 24 17.29 14.95 28.98
N ASN A 25 17.22 14.07 29.99
CA ASN A 25 16.68 12.72 29.87
C ASN A 25 15.20 12.80 29.48
N LEU A 26 14.89 12.56 28.21
CA LEU A 26 13.53 12.26 27.78
C LEU A 26 13.09 10.98 28.49
N PRO A 27 11.85 10.90 29.02
CA PRO A 27 11.39 9.69 29.67
C PRO A 27 11.32 8.54 28.66
N ALA A 28 11.79 7.36 29.06
CA ALA A 28 11.63 6.15 28.28
C ALA A 28 10.13 5.85 28.05
N LEU A 29 9.79 5.35 26.89
CA LEU A 29 8.41 4.98 26.58
C LEU A 29 8.01 3.69 27.30
N GLN A 30 6.76 3.62 27.73
CA GLN A 30 6.23 2.40 28.30
C GLN A 30 6.08 1.36 27.21
N LYS A 31 6.71 0.18 27.41
CA LYS A 31 6.58 -0.93 26.48
C LYS A 31 5.14 -1.42 26.36
N ASP A 32 4.81 -1.97 25.22
CA ASP A 32 3.57 -2.70 24.98
C ASP A 32 3.42 -3.89 25.94
N ALA A 33 2.29 -4.01 26.61
CA ALA A 33 2.00 -5.07 27.57
C ALA A 33 1.97 -6.48 26.93
N SER A 34 1.72 -6.57 25.63
CA SER A 34 1.73 -7.84 24.88
C SER A 34 3.15 -8.41 24.66
N VAL A 35 4.20 -7.61 24.93
CA VAL A 35 5.59 -8.00 24.69
C VAL A 35 6.20 -8.61 25.94
N THR A 36 6.58 -9.90 25.86
CA THR A 36 7.43 -10.59 26.82
C THR A 36 8.84 -10.70 26.24
N HIS A 37 9.85 -10.12 26.88
CA HIS A 37 11.23 -10.16 26.41
C HIS A 37 12.22 -10.39 27.56
N GLY A 38 13.41 -10.90 27.23
CA GLY A 38 14.48 -11.16 28.18
C GLY A 38 15.62 -11.93 27.55
N GLU A 39 16.42 -12.63 28.38
CA GLU A 39 17.49 -13.50 27.93
C GLU A 39 17.32 -14.89 28.54
N LEU A 40 17.63 -15.94 27.76
CA LEU A 40 17.74 -17.31 28.22
C LEU A 40 19.04 -17.48 29.00
N ALA A 41 19.14 -18.59 29.77
CA ALA A 41 20.29 -18.87 30.61
C ALA A 41 21.65 -18.93 29.85
N ASN A 42 21.60 -19.18 28.55
CA ASN A 42 22.74 -19.20 27.63
C ASN A 42 23.02 -17.90 26.90
N GLY A 43 22.34 -16.80 27.26
CA GLY A 43 22.56 -15.46 26.71
C GLY A 43 21.84 -15.18 25.40
N ILE A 44 20.93 -16.03 24.96
CA ILE A 44 20.07 -15.79 23.78
C ILE A 44 18.95 -14.83 24.20
N SER A 45 18.85 -13.68 23.53
CA SER A 45 17.75 -12.74 23.74
C SER A 45 16.46 -13.27 23.11
N TYR A 46 15.31 -12.92 23.69
CA TYR A 46 14.02 -13.28 23.12
C TYR A 46 13.01 -12.17 23.22
N TYR A 47 12.08 -12.14 22.22
CA TYR A 47 10.94 -11.26 22.15
C TYR A 47 9.71 -12.07 21.72
N LEU A 48 8.74 -12.23 22.61
CA LEU A 48 7.51 -12.97 22.36
C LEU A 48 6.34 -12.02 22.45
N VAL A 49 5.56 -11.90 21.37
CA VAL A 49 4.48 -10.93 21.28
C VAL A 49 3.18 -11.62 20.89
N THR A 50 2.20 -11.58 21.79
CA THR A 50 0.84 -12.07 21.48
C THR A 50 0.11 -11.03 20.66
N ASN A 51 -0.22 -11.36 19.40
CA ASN A 51 -0.99 -10.52 18.51
C ASN A 51 -2.39 -11.12 18.25
N PRO A 52 -3.44 -10.67 18.95
CA PRO A 52 -4.77 -11.23 18.83
C PRO A 52 -5.47 -10.92 17.50
N SER A 53 -4.93 -9.99 16.70
CA SER A 53 -5.47 -9.64 15.38
C SER A 53 -5.08 -10.67 14.30
N MET A 54 -4.04 -11.48 14.55
CA MET A 54 -3.51 -12.47 13.60
C MET A 54 -3.71 -13.88 14.15
N LYS A 55 -4.90 -14.45 13.93
CA LYS A 55 -5.25 -15.78 14.49
C LYS A 55 -4.69 -16.93 13.68
N GLY A 56 -4.26 -17.99 14.38
CA GLY A 56 -3.82 -19.25 13.81
C GLY A 56 -2.45 -19.22 13.16
N VAL A 57 -1.75 -18.08 13.14
CA VAL A 57 -0.42 -17.92 12.54
C VAL A 57 0.49 -17.08 13.42
N ALA A 58 1.79 -17.30 13.29
CA ALA A 58 2.82 -16.46 13.91
C ALA A 58 4.03 -16.33 13.00
N ASP A 59 4.72 -15.19 13.08
CA ASP A 59 5.98 -14.94 12.42
C ASP A 59 7.12 -15.23 13.38
N PHE A 60 8.11 -15.93 12.88
CA PHE A 60 9.33 -16.29 13.61
C PHE A 60 10.52 -15.61 12.95
N ALA A 61 11.37 -15.00 13.75
CA ALA A 61 12.62 -14.44 13.27
C ALA A 61 13.78 -14.81 14.18
N LEU A 62 14.95 -14.99 13.58
CA LEU A 62 16.23 -15.08 14.27
C LEU A 62 17.12 -13.94 13.77
N VAL A 63 17.61 -13.13 14.68
CA VAL A 63 18.56 -12.06 14.40
C VAL A 63 19.92 -12.46 14.94
N ARG A 64 20.93 -12.46 14.10
CA ARG A 64 22.32 -12.81 14.41
C ARG A 64 23.19 -11.57 14.24
N LYS A 65 23.94 -11.19 15.29
CA LYS A 65 24.92 -10.10 15.28
C LYS A 65 26.34 -10.61 15.23
N GLY A 66 27.19 -9.98 14.44
CA GLY A 66 28.61 -10.24 14.33
C GLY A 66 28.98 -10.78 12.95
N LEU A 67 30.30 -10.81 12.71
CA LEU A 67 30.86 -11.34 11.47
C LEU A 67 30.57 -12.85 11.38
N CYS A 68 29.44 -13.16 10.80
CA CYS A 68 29.08 -14.50 10.38
C CYS A 68 29.29 -14.56 8.87
N ASP A 69 29.86 -15.66 8.38
CA ASP A 69 30.01 -15.87 6.95
C ASP A 69 28.61 -15.85 6.29
N THR A 70 28.36 -14.77 5.55
CA THR A 70 27.04 -14.51 4.96
C THR A 70 26.66 -15.57 3.91
N LEU A 71 27.65 -16.22 3.28
CA LEU A 71 27.44 -17.30 2.32
C LEU A 71 27.00 -18.57 3.03
N ALA A 72 27.58 -18.86 4.22
CA ALA A 72 27.23 -20.02 5.00
C ALA A 72 25.79 -19.98 5.54
N ALA A 73 25.23 -18.80 5.82
CA ALA A 73 23.90 -18.70 6.44
C ALA A 73 22.75 -19.17 5.53
N ARG A 74 22.85 -19.01 4.21
CA ARG A 74 21.87 -19.60 3.27
C ARG A 74 22.07 -21.10 3.12
N GLU A 75 23.33 -21.53 3.11
CA GLU A 75 23.69 -22.96 3.08
C GLU A 75 23.20 -23.67 4.35
N GLU A 76 23.12 -22.98 5.49
CA GLU A 76 22.54 -23.52 6.73
C GLU A 76 21.11 -24.04 6.54
N LEU A 77 20.29 -23.37 5.73
CA LEU A 77 18.94 -23.85 5.41
C LEU A 77 18.91 -25.00 4.40
N THR A 78 20.03 -25.44 3.88
CA THR A 78 20.13 -26.64 3.04
C THR A 78 20.41 -27.89 3.83
N ALA A 79 21.11 -27.76 5.00
CA ALA A 79 21.48 -28.88 5.84
C ALA A 79 21.61 -28.47 7.32
N LEU A 80 20.69 -28.94 8.16
CA LEU A 80 20.71 -28.72 9.59
C LEU A 80 20.86 -30.04 10.34
N PRO A 81 21.52 -30.10 11.54
CA PRO A 81 21.81 -31.34 12.25
C PRO A 81 20.61 -32.24 12.50
N HIS A 82 19.46 -31.67 12.86
CA HIS A 82 18.24 -32.42 13.15
C HIS A 82 17.36 -32.69 11.90
N PHE A 83 17.82 -32.30 10.70
CA PHE A 83 17.10 -32.47 9.42
C PHE A 83 17.77 -33.51 8.50
N ASN A 84 18.32 -34.56 9.03
CA ASN A 84 19.13 -35.59 8.32
C ASN A 84 18.46 -36.21 7.08
N LYS A 85 17.14 -36.12 6.92
CA LYS A 85 16.39 -36.72 5.81
C LYS A 85 15.53 -35.76 5.02
N THR A 86 15.44 -34.50 5.45
CA THR A 86 14.57 -33.49 4.82
C THR A 86 15.32 -32.17 4.76
N VAL A 87 15.47 -31.64 3.58
CA VAL A 87 16.02 -30.30 3.40
C VAL A 87 15.09 -29.26 4.08
N PRO A 88 15.61 -28.37 4.95
CA PRO A 88 14.80 -27.35 5.64
C PRO A 88 13.88 -26.54 4.72
N TYR A 89 14.36 -26.11 3.58
CA TYR A 89 13.52 -25.42 2.57
C TYR A 89 12.29 -26.23 2.16
N LYS A 90 12.44 -27.53 1.93
CA LYS A 90 11.32 -28.41 1.57
C LYS A 90 10.32 -28.57 2.72
N PHE A 91 10.80 -28.53 3.97
CA PHE A 91 9.91 -28.50 5.12
C PHE A 91 9.09 -27.22 5.15
N LEU A 92 9.75 -26.06 5.05
CA LEU A 92 9.11 -24.75 5.08
C LEU A 92 8.02 -24.63 4.00
N SER A 93 8.37 -24.97 2.76
CA SER A 93 7.42 -24.95 1.64
C SER A 93 6.24 -25.92 1.84
N ARG A 94 6.51 -27.17 2.28
CA ARG A 94 5.44 -28.17 2.51
C ARG A 94 4.49 -27.79 3.64
N LYS A 95 4.96 -27.05 4.64
CA LYS A 95 4.12 -26.51 5.73
C LYS A 95 3.45 -25.20 5.36
N GLY A 96 3.73 -24.67 4.18
CA GLY A 96 3.21 -23.43 3.71
C GLY A 96 3.68 -22.22 4.52
N ILE A 97 4.89 -22.27 5.06
CA ILE A 97 5.52 -21.17 5.78
C ILE A 97 5.94 -20.10 4.76
N GLY A 98 5.57 -18.86 5.03
CA GLY A 98 5.74 -17.76 4.11
C GLY A 98 7.21 -17.42 3.85
N CYS A 99 7.53 -17.15 2.59
CA CYS A 99 8.82 -16.68 2.12
C CYS A 99 8.70 -15.23 1.65
N ARG A 100 9.65 -14.41 2.03
CA ARG A 100 9.74 -13.01 1.60
C ARG A 100 10.33 -12.90 0.18
N PRO A 101 10.17 -11.75 -0.49
CA PRO A 101 10.82 -11.52 -1.77
C PRO A 101 12.34 -11.76 -1.75
N GLU A 102 13.00 -11.30 -0.68
CA GLU A 102 14.43 -11.50 -0.44
C GLU A 102 14.80 -12.92 0.02
N GLY A 103 13.83 -13.81 0.15
CA GLY A 103 14.01 -15.17 0.64
C GLY A 103 13.78 -15.32 2.15
N TYR A 104 14.17 -16.49 2.71
CA TYR A 104 14.09 -16.73 4.15
C TYR A 104 15.25 -16.11 4.94
N VAL A 105 16.29 -15.63 4.28
CA VAL A 105 17.49 -15.07 4.89
C VAL A 105 17.82 -13.76 4.21
N SER A 106 17.96 -12.72 4.99
CA SER A 106 18.45 -11.42 4.55
C SER A 106 19.69 -11.00 5.32
N TYR A 107 20.51 -10.22 4.66
CA TYR A 107 21.78 -9.71 5.21
C TYR A 107 21.77 -8.20 5.19
N ARG A 108 22.39 -7.62 6.21
CA ARG A 108 22.64 -6.20 6.27
C ARG A 108 23.84 -5.94 7.14
N ASP A 109 24.88 -5.37 6.57
CA ASP A 109 26.13 -5.09 7.24
C ASP A 109 26.66 -6.33 7.98
N ASP A 110 26.71 -6.29 9.32
CA ASP A 110 27.14 -7.37 10.18
C ASP A 110 25.98 -8.15 10.83
N VAL A 111 24.76 -8.03 10.25
CA VAL A 111 23.56 -8.67 10.77
C VAL A 111 22.97 -9.64 9.75
N THR A 112 22.66 -10.84 10.20
CA THR A 112 21.90 -11.84 9.45
C THR A 112 20.53 -12.01 10.08
N ILE A 113 19.47 -11.98 9.28
CA ILE A 113 18.09 -12.13 9.74
C ILE A 113 17.45 -13.31 9.00
N PHE A 114 17.04 -14.33 9.75
CA PHE A 114 16.21 -15.42 9.26
C PHE A 114 14.75 -15.09 9.57
N ARG A 115 13.87 -15.21 8.57
CA ARG A 115 12.44 -14.93 8.70
C ARG A 115 11.60 -16.07 8.18
N PHE A 116 10.64 -16.50 9.00
CA PHE A 116 9.66 -17.50 8.67
C PHE A 116 8.29 -16.94 9.00
N ASP A 117 7.61 -16.46 7.99
CA ASP A 117 6.34 -15.74 8.13
C ASP A 117 5.16 -16.73 8.05
N ASP A 118 4.06 -16.41 8.72
CA ASP A 118 2.82 -17.19 8.71
C ASP A 118 2.98 -18.66 9.14
N VAL A 119 3.82 -18.95 10.11
CA VAL A 119 3.94 -20.29 10.67
C VAL A 119 2.61 -20.73 11.28
N PRO A 120 2.03 -21.88 10.85
CA PRO A 120 0.71 -22.30 11.32
C PRO A 120 0.76 -22.79 12.78
N MET A 121 0.14 -22.04 13.70
CA MET A 121 0.14 -22.31 15.14
C MET A 121 -0.81 -23.43 15.57
N PHE A 122 -1.77 -23.82 14.73
CA PHE A 122 -2.61 -25.00 14.92
C PHE A 122 -1.89 -26.31 14.55
N ASP A 123 -0.77 -26.25 13.85
CA ASP A 123 0.14 -27.38 13.58
C ASP A 123 1.34 -27.29 14.52
N ALA A 124 1.21 -27.96 15.69
CA ALA A 124 2.27 -27.96 16.69
C ALA A 124 3.62 -28.45 16.11
N ALA A 125 3.59 -29.41 15.18
CA ALA A 125 4.80 -29.90 14.54
C ALA A 125 5.47 -28.83 13.66
N ALA A 126 4.70 -27.95 13.00
CA ALA A 126 5.26 -26.86 12.23
C ALA A 126 5.94 -25.83 13.13
N ALA A 127 5.27 -25.40 14.21
CA ALA A 127 5.81 -24.43 15.17
C ALA A 127 7.05 -24.98 15.90
N ASP A 128 6.99 -26.22 16.38
CA ASP A 128 8.09 -26.85 17.10
C ASP A 128 9.31 -27.08 16.20
N THR A 129 9.07 -27.54 14.96
CA THR A 129 10.16 -27.75 13.99
C THR A 129 10.78 -26.42 13.56
N THR A 130 9.99 -25.37 13.42
CA THR A 130 10.52 -24.02 13.12
C THR A 130 11.39 -23.50 14.26
N LEU A 131 10.96 -23.66 15.52
CA LEU A 131 11.80 -23.34 16.67
C LEU A 131 13.07 -24.17 16.69
N LEU A 132 12.98 -25.49 16.47
CA LEU A 132 14.13 -26.37 16.39
C LEU A 132 15.15 -25.91 15.35
N MET A 133 14.66 -25.51 14.16
CA MET A 133 15.53 -24.93 13.10
C MET A 133 16.28 -23.70 13.60
N LEU A 134 15.58 -22.75 14.27
CA LEU A 134 16.24 -21.56 14.82
C LEU A 134 17.34 -21.92 15.82
N PHE A 135 17.11 -22.89 16.71
CA PHE A 135 18.09 -23.31 17.68
C PHE A 135 19.25 -24.13 17.07
N ASP A 136 19.02 -24.89 16.00
CA ASP A 136 20.10 -25.52 15.21
C ASP A 136 21.01 -24.45 14.57
N ILE A 137 20.44 -23.41 14.00
CA ILE A 137 21.17 -22.28 13.42
C ILE A 137 21.98 -21.55 14.51
N ILE A 138 21.39 -21.33 15.69
CA ILE A 138 22.09 -20.71 16.82
C ILE A 138 23.26 -21.58 17.31
N ALA A 139 23.06 -22.89 17.37
CA ALA A 139 24.09 -23.81 17.82
C ALA A 139 25.30 -23.87 16.87
N ALA A 140 25.09 -23.66 15.59
CA ALA A 140 26.12 -23.71 14.55
C ALA A 140 27.13 -22.56 14.66
N GLN A 141 26.71 -21.37 15.08
CA GLN A 141 27.55 -20.18 15.06
C GLN A 141 27.68 -19.51 16.44
N PRO A 142 28.90 -19.14 16.89
CA PRO A 142 29.13 -18.49 18.18
C PRO A 142 28.87 -16.96 18.12
N CYS A 143 27.69 -16.56 17.72
CA CYS A 143 27.27 -15.14 17.59
C CYS A 143 26.27 -14.75 18.67
N LYS A 144 26.00 -13.44 18.83
CA LYS A 144 24.87 -12.98 19.62
C LYS A 144 23.58 -13.13 18.82
N HIS A 145 22.56 -13.71 19.45
CA HIS A 145 21.30 -14.02 18.79
C HIS A 145 20.11 -13.48 19.56
N ALA A 146 19.06 -13.15 18.82
CA ALA A 146 17.72 -12.93 19.37
C ALA A 146 16.69 -13.76 18.60
N VAL A 147 15.82 -14.44 19.33
CA VAL A 147 14.64 -15.13 18.79
C VAL A 147 13.43 -14.24 19.01
N ILE A 148 12.69 -13.98 17.93
CA ILE A 148 11.49 -13.14 17.93
C ILE A 148 10.33 -13.97 17.42
N VAL A 149 9.21 -13.97 18.17
CA VAL A 149 7.98 -14.66 17.75
C VAL A 149 6.79 -13.71 17.98
N SER A 150 6.04 -13.45 16.95
CA SER A 150 4.83 -12.61 17.02
C SER A 150 3.64 -13.25 16.34
N GLY A 151 2.50 -13.33 17.02
CA GLY A 151 1.28 -13.89 16.43
C GLY A 151 0.31 -14.47 17.45
N ASP A 152 -0.47 -15.45 17.00
CA ASP A 152 -1.42 -16.18 17.85
C ASP A 152 -0.69 -17.18 18.76
N ILE A 153 0.01 -16.65 19.73
CA ILE A 153 0.85 -17.43 20.65
C ILE A 153 0.46 -17.19 22.11
N LYS A 154 0.72 -18.18 22.93
CA LYS A 154 0.88 -17.98 24.38
C LYS A 154 2.37 -17.91 24.66
N ALA A 155 2.85 -16.77 25.14
CA ALA A 155 4.27 -16.56 25.43
C ALA A 155 4.86 -17.62 26.38
N SER A 156 4.08 -18.11 27.35
CA SER A 156 4.46 -19.19 28.26
C SER A 156 4.82 -20.48 27.54
N ASP A 157 4.01 -20.88 26.56
CA ASP A 157 4.13 -22.17 25.85
C ASP A 157 5.37 -22.13 24.93
N ILE A 158 5.57 -20.98 24.24
CA ILE A 158 6.78 -20.77 23.43
C ILE A 158 8.03 -20.74 24.31
N MET A 159 7.95 -20.08 25.46
CA MET A 159 9.08 -20.00 26.40
C MET A 159 9.49 -21.37 26.94
N GLU A 160 8.53 -22.24 27.27
CA GLU A 160 8.80 -23.60 27.72
C GLU A 160 9.60 -24.39 26.64
N LYS A 161 9.15 -24.31 25.39
CA LYS A 161 9.84 -24.95 24.26
C LYS A 161 11.24 -24.37 24.02
N MET A 162 11.36 -23.05 24.06
CA MET A 162 12.65 -22.37 23.92
C MET A 162 13.64 -22.80 25.01
N ASN A 163 13.20 -22.95 26.25
CA ASN A 163 14.05 -23.46 27.36
C ASN A 163 14.55 -24.87 27.07
N VAL A 164 13.70 -25.75 26.53
CA VAL A 164 14.10 -27.11 26.15
C VAL A 164 15.10 -27.07 25.00
N PHE A 165 14.81 -26.33 23.92
CA PHE A 165 15.73 -26.31 22.77
C PHE A 165 17.03 -25.56 23.07
N SER A 166 17.02 -24.63 24.01
CA SER A 166 18.23 -23.91 24.44
C SER A 166 19.29 -24.84 25.05
N LEU A 167 18.90 -26.02 25.57
CA LEU A 167 19.83 -27.01 26.08
C LEU A 167 20.75 -27.61 25.01
N MET A 168 20.35 -27.51 23.74
CA MET A 168 21.19 -27.96 22.60
C MET A 168 22.28 -26.95 22.26
N VAL A 169 22.12 -25.69 22.68
CA VAL A 169 23.06 -24.63 22.37
C VAL A 169 24.14 -24.58 23.45
N PRO A 170 25.41 -24.72 23.08
CA PRO A 170 26.51 -24.59 24.06
C PRO A 170 26.47 -23.20 24.72
N SER A 171 26.73 -23.17 26.04
CA SER A 171 26.85 -21.89 26.73
C SER A 171 28.09 -21.17 26.21
N ARG A 172 27.88 -20.11 25.43
CA ARG A 172 28.92 -19.28 24.84
C ARG A 172 28.61 -17.82 25.22
N ASN A 173 29.64 -17.05 25.46
CA ASN A 173 29.48 -15.60 25.67
C ASN A 173 30.22 -14.86 24.54
N PRO A 174 29.66 -14.84 23.32
CA PRO A 174 30.29 -14.15 22.20
C PRO A 174 30.39 -12.66 22.49
N SER A 175 31.53 -12.06 22.24
CA SER A 175 31.68 -10.61 22.26
C SER A 175 31.12 -10.04 20.95
N TYR A 176 30.36 -8.99 21.05
CA TYR A 176 29.95 -8.18 19.92
C TYR A 176 30.20 -6.73 20.25
N THR A 177 30.95 -6.07 19.39
CA THR A 177 31.13 -4.62 19.43
C THR A 177 30.33 -4.05 18.29
N ALA A 178 29.30 -3.27 18.62
CA ALA A 178 28.54 -2.57 17.58
C ALA A 178 29.46 -1.62 16.81
N PRO A 179 29.31 -1.50 15.49
CA PRO A 179 30.02 -0.49 14.72
C PRO A 179 29.78 0.90 15.33
N GLU A 180 30.87 1.65 15.54
CA GLU A 180 30.74 3.04 15.96
C GLU A 180 30.21 3.85 14.79
N TYR A 181 29.08 4.49 15.02
CA TYR A 181 28.47 5.40 14.07
C TYR A 181 28.85 6.84 14.45
N SER A 182 29.49 7.55 13.53
CA SER A 182 29.76 8.99 13.66
C SER A 182 29.12 9.74 12.50
N TRP A 183 28.29 10.73 12.83
CA TRP A 183 27.74 11.64 11.85
C TRP A 183 28.87 12.49 11.25
N ILE A 184 29.01 12.43 9.92
CA ILE A 184 29.93 13.28 9.16
C ILE A 184 29.07 14.08 8.18
N PRO A 185 28.80 15.38 8.48
CA PRO A 185 28.09 16.24 7.54
C PRO A 185 28.91 16.39 6.27
N SER A 186 28.26 16.50 5.15
CA SER A 186 28.88 16.78 3.84
C SER A 186 28.92 18.29 3.60
N ASP A 187 30.02 18.79 3.05
CA ASP A 187 30.12 20.16 2.61
C ASP A 187 29.60 20.37 1.18
N ASN A 188 29.30 19.28 0.46
CA ASN A 188 28.91 19.33 -0.94
C ASN A 188 27.79 18.30 -1.22
N THR A 189 26.89 18.67 -2.12
CA THR A 189 25.92 17.75 -2.69
C THR A 189 26.63 16.65 -3.48
N SER A 190 26.23 15.39 -3.28
CA SER A 190 26.68 14.28 -4.12
C SER A 190 25.83 14.20 -5.37
N TRP A 191 26.45 14.05 -6.52
CA TRP A 191 25.81 13.94 -7.83
C TRP A 191 26.19 12.62 -8.47
N SER A 192 25.21 11.87 -8.97
CA SER A 192 25.46 10.63 -9.70
C SER A 192 24.54 10.47 -10.92
N PHE A 193 25.07 9.84 -11.94
CA PHE A 193 24.44 9.63 -13.23
C PHE A 193 24.66 8.18 -13.62
N GLU A 194 23.58 7.47 -13.86
CA GLU A 194 23.61 6.04 -14.16
C GLU A 194 22.84 5.76 -15.46
N SER A 195 23.45 5.05 -16.39
CA SER A 195 22.75 4.61 -17.59
C SER A 195 21.69 3.59 -17.21
N SER A 196 20.44 3.86 -17.56
CA SER A 196 19.29 3.01 -17.28
C SER A 196 18.19 3.25 -18.31
N ARG A 197 17.40 2.24 -18.55
CA ARG A 197 16.19 2.35 -19.39
C ARG A 197 14.96 2.83 -18.63
N GLN A 198 15.09 3.00 -17.33
CA GLN A 198 14.05 3.60 -16.48
C GLN A 198 14.52 4.98 -16.02
N PRO A 199 14.15 6.04 -16.77
CA PRO A 199 14.54 7.38 -16.39
C PRO A 199 13.94 7.77 -15.06
N SER A 200 14.79 8.22 -14.14
CA SER A 200 14.35 8.70 -12.83
C SER A 200 15.25 9.80 -12.30
N VAL A 201 14.72 10.58 -11.38
CA VAL A 201 15.48 11.47 -10.50
C VAL A 201 15.16 11.14 -9.06
N GLU A 202 16.21 11.01 -8.25
CA GLU A 202 16.11 10.76 -6.82
C GLU A 202 16.90 11.83 -6.06
N VAL A 203 16.29 12.37 -5.01
CA VAL A 203 16.96 13.25 -4.04
C VAL A 203 16.86 12.59 -2.70
N ASP A 204 17.99 12.37 -2.05
CA ASP A 204 18.11 11.73 -0.76
C ASP A 204 18.81 12.68 0.23
N PHE A 205 18.07 13.19 1.20
CA PHE A 205 18.58 14.03 2.28
C PHE A 205 18.99 13.18 3.46
N ARG A 206 20.23 13.33 3.88
CA ARG A 206 20.78 12.68 5.07
C ARG A 206 20.68 13.59 6.27
N SER A 207 20.32 13.03 7.41
CA SER A 207 20.33 13.70 8.71
C SER A 207 20.95 12.82 9.77
N GLN A 208 21.38 13.46 10.85
CA GLN A 208 22.02 12.76 11.95
C GLN A 208 21.05 11.78 12.60
N ARG A 209 21.52 10.57 12.82
CA ARG A 209 20.83 9.54 13.57
C ARG A 209 20.44 9.98 14.97
N THR A 210 19.29 9.54 15.46
CA THR A 210 18.94 9.66 16.88
C THR A 210 20.02 9.00 17.77
N PRO A 211 20.57 9.69 18.77
CA PRO A 211 21.57 9.14 19.66
C PRO A 211 21.10 7.84 20.34
N ALA A 212 21.99 6.87 20.50
CA ALA A 212 21.66 5.56 21.09
C ALA A 212 20.95 5.68 22.46
N ALA A 213 21.34 6.64 23.28
CA ALA A 213 20.72 6.92 24.59
C ALA A 213 19.27 7.43 24.51
N GLN A 214 18.81 7.83 23.33
CA GLN A 214 17.44 8.36 23.10
C GLN A 214 16.56 7.42 22.27
N MET A 215 17.09 6.29 21.80
CA MET A 215 16.37 5.34 20.96
C MET A 215 15.12 4.75 21.62
N ASN A 216 15.11 4.62 22.95
CA ASN A 216 13.96 4.13 23.72
C ASN A 216 12.98 5.23 24.15
N THR A 217 13.11 6.44 23.63
CA THR A 217 12.27 7.60 23.94
C THR A 217 11.31 7.90 22.78
N ILE A 218 10.54 9.01 22.90
CA ILE A 218 9.64 9.49 21.84
C ILE A 218 10.40 10.09 20.63
N GLN A 219 11.71 10.35 20.74
CA GLN A 219 12.48 11.06 19.72
C GLN A 219 12.46 10.39 18.34
N PRO A 220 12.72 9.09 18.18
CA PRO A 220 12.63 8.42 16.86
C PRO A 220 11.25 8.54 16.25
N PHE A 221 10.19 8.47 17.07
CA PHE A 221 8.81 8.62 16.59
C PHE A 221 8.52 10.05 16.10
N ILE A 222 9.07 11.09 16.74
CA ILE A 222 8.89 12.47 16.28
C ILE A 222 9.55 12.66 14.91
N SER A 223 10.75 12.15 14.72
CA SER A 223 11.44 12.17 13.43
C SER A 223 10.62 11.44 12.36
N GLU A 224 10.12 10.24 12.66
CA GLU A 224 9.26 9.48 11.77
C GLU A 224 7.95 10.21 11.43
N LEU A 225 7.27 10.77 12.45
CA LEU A 225 6.02 11.51 12.27
C LEU A 225 6.23 12.72 11.35
N PHE A 226 7.22 13.55 11.63
CA PHE A 226 7.48 14.76 10.84
C PHE A 226 7.96 14.43 9.43
N SER A 227 8.73 13.36 9.26
CA SER A 227 9.14 12.89 7.93
C SER A 227 7.94 12.39 7.11
N LYS A 228 7.01 11.66 7.71
CA LYS A 228 5.78 11.23 7.04
C LYS A 228 4.87 12.41 6.70
N GLU A 229 4.73 13.38 7.62
CA GLU A 229 3.98 14.61 7.36
C GLU A 229 4.63 15.42 6.21
N LEU A 230 5.96 15.57 6.23
CA LEU A 230 6.70 16.21 5.14
C LEU A 230 6.52 15.45 3.81
N GLY A 231 6.55 14.13 3.85
CA GLY A 231 6.31 13.29 2.67
C GLY A 231 4.97 13.57 2.01
N GLU A 232 3.90 13.73 2.80
CA GLU A 232 2.59 14.08 2.26
C GLU A 232 2.53 15.52 1.71
N VAL A 233 3.20 16.48 2.37
CA VAL A 233 3.34 17.85 1.86
C VAL A 233 4.07 17.85 0.52
N VAL A 234 5.21 17.13 0.42
CA VAL A 234 5.98 17.01 -0.83
C VAL A 234 5.14 16.41 -1.94
N LYS A 235 4.48 15.28 -1.69
CA LYS A 235 3.61 14.63 -2.69
C LYS A 235 2.53 15.56 -3.21
N ASN A 236 1.86 16.29 -2.32
CA ASN A 236 0.76 17.18 -2.69
C ASN A 236 1.24 18.39 -3.51
N ARG A 237 2.28 19.09 -3.04
CA ARG A 237 2.82 20.27 -3.74
C ARG A 237 3.50 19.89 -5.06
N LEU A 238 4.20 18.75 -5.08
CA LEU A 238 4.86 18.28 -6.30
C LEU A 238 3.85 17.86 -7.36
N ARG A 239 2.77 17.15 -7.00
CA ARG A 239 1.67 16.86 -7.94
C ARG A 239 1.09 18.13 -8.55
N GLU A 240 0.84 19.16 -7.74
CA GLU A 240 0.34 20.45 -8.23
C GLU A 240 1.35 21.13 -9.16
N ALA A 241 2.63 21.13 -8.80
CA ALA A 241 3.69 21.72 -9.63
C ALA A 241 3.83 20.99 -10.98
N LEU A 242 3.76 19.67 -10.99
CA LEU A 242 3.83 18.85 -12.20
C LEU A 242 2.61 19.10 -13.10
N LEU A 243 1.40 19.09 -12.54
CA LEU A 243 0.17 19.35 -13.29
C LEU A 243 0.15 20.76 -13.90
N SER A 244 0.51 21.79 -13.12
CA SER A 244 0.53 23.18 -13.61
C SER A 244 1.53 23.40 -14.74
N ARG A 245 2.63 22.66 -14.76
CA ARG A 245 3.67 22.70 -15.79
C ARG A 245 3.45 21.68 -16.92
N LYS A 246 2.37 20.91 -16.86
CA LYS A 246 2.06 19.83 -17.81
C LYS A 246 3.19 18.80 -17.90
N ILE A 247 3.88 18.56 -16.79
CA ILE A 247 4.91 17.55 -16.65
C ILE A 247 4.28 16.27 -16.19
N ARG A 248 4.66 15.16 -16.79
CA ARG A 248 4.17 13.86 -16.41
C ARG A 248 5.26 12.95 -15.90
N ILE A 249 4.89 12.16 -14.90
CA ILE A 249 5.73 11.15 -14.28
C ILE A 249 5.01 9.80 -14.30
N ASN A 250 5.77 8.70 -14.30
CA ASN A 250 5.26 7.34 -14.24
C ASN A 250 4.99 6.92 -12.79
N GLY A 251 5.80 7.42 -11.86
CA GLY A 251 5.70 7.13 -10.44
C GLY A 251 6.37 8.19 -9.59
N MET A 252 5.94 8.26 -8.32
CA MET A 252 6.55 9.10 -7.29
C MET A 252 6.52 8.36 -5.97
N GLU A 253 7.69 8.24 -5.36
CA GLU A 253 7.88 7.67 -4.04
C GLU A 253 8.50 8.69 -3.11
N VAL A 254 8.03 8.71 -1.87
CA VAL A 254 8.65 9.47 -0.79
C VAL A 254 8.78 8.55 0.39
N ASN A 255 10.03 8.27 0.76
CA ASN A 255 10.38 7.30 1.79
C ASN A 255 11.21 7.97 2.88
N TYR A 256 11.05 7.49 4.10
CA TYR A 256 11.87 7.82 5.24
C TYR A 256 12.46 6.55 5.86
N GLU A 257 13.75 6.53 6.00
CA GLU A 257 14.50 5.49 6.71
C GLU A 257 15.07 6.09 7.99
N GLY A 258 14.48 5.70 9.12
CA GLY A 258 14.81 6.26 10.43
C GLY A 258 15.82 5.45 11.19
N SER A 259 16.30 6.02 12.31
CA SER A 259 17.26 5.40 13.22
C SER A 259 16.82 4.05 13.80
N ALA A 260 15.51 3.78 13.83
CA ALA A 260 14.96 2.51 14.29
C ALA A 260 15.09 1.42 13.23
N ASP A 261 15.24 1.78 11.97
CA ASP A 261 15.28 0.84 10.85
C ASP A 261 16.71 0.60 10.35
N PHE A 262 17.61 1.56 10.60
CA PHE A 262 18.95 1.59 10.03
C PHE A 262 20.05 1.87 11.06
N PRO A 263 21.26 1.28 10.91
CA PRO A 263 22.41 1.59 11.76
C PRO A 263 23.11 2.89 11.40
N GLY A 264 22.79 3.51 10.27
CA GLY A 264 23.43 4.71 9.72
C GLY A 264 22.66 6.00 9.93
N ASP A 265 22.87 6.95 9.02
CA ASP A 265 22.15 8.21 8.92
C ASP A 265 20.65 7.99 8.74
N GLU A 266 19.84 8.95 9.13
CA GLU A 266 18.43 8.97 8.72
C GLU A 266 18.34 9.53 7.30
N HIS A 267 17.48 8.95 6.48
CA HIS A 267 17.31 9.31 5.08
C HIS A 267 15.87 9.73 4.78
N PHE A 268 15.74 10.89 4.16
CA PHE A 268 14.46 11.33 3.57
C PHE A 268 14.62 11.39 2.06
N ARG A 269 13.97 10.46 1.37
CA ARG A 269 14.19 10.19 -0.05
C ARG A 269 12.96 10.50 -0.87
N VAL A 270 13.14 11.24 -1.96
CA VAL A 270 12.09 11.52 -2.96
C VAL A 270 12.57 11.02 -4.31
N ARG A 271 11.87 10.06 -4.88
CA ARG A 271 12.17 9.49 -6.20
C ARG A 271 10.98 9.71 -7.13
N MET A 272 11.26 10.09 -8.36
CA MET A 272 10.29 10.16 -9.44
C MET A 272 10.78 9.40 -10.66
N GLU A 273 9.89 8.67 -11.28
CA GLU A 273 10.10 7.97 -12.55
C GLU A 273 9.30 8.66 -13.66
N MET A 274 9.89 8.86 -14.81
CA MET A 274 9.28 9.61 -15.92
C MET A 274 9.87 9.18 -17.27
N PRO A 275 9.23 9.54 -18.41
CA PRO A 275 9.88 9.44 -19.73
C PRO A 275 11.12 10.33 -19.82
N GLU A 276 12.11 9.92 -20.59
CA GLU A 276 13.39 10.63 -20.75
C GLU A 276 13.21 12.12 -21.08
N SER A 277 12.29 12.43 -21.99
CA SER A 277 11.97 13.81 -22.39
C SER A 277 11.44 14.69 -21.26
N GLN A 278 10.99 14.08 -20.14
CA GLN A 278 10.49 14.79 -18.96
C GLN A 278 11.53 14.90 -17.84
N LEU A 279 12.70 14.29 -17.99
CA LEU A 279 13.68 14.15 -16.90
C LEU A 279 14.16 15.51 -16.36
N ILE A 280 14.56 16.44 -17.25
CA ILE A 280 14.98 17.80 -16.84
C ILE A 280 13.80 18.62 -16.28
N PRO A 281 12.65 18.77 -16.98
CA PRO A 281 11.52 19.51 -16.43
C PRO A 281 11.02 18.98 -15.08
N ALA A 282 10.97 17.66 -14.91
CA ALA A 282 10.57 17.04 -13.64
C ALA A 282 11.59 17.28 -12.53
N SER A 283 12.89 17.19 -12.84
CA SER A 283 13.98 17.51 -11.91
C SER A 283 13.91 18.96 -11.42
N MET A 284 13.62 19.90 -12.32
CA MET A 284 13.43 21.32 -11.95
C MET A 284 12.14 21.51 -11.10
N ALA A 285 11.06 20.78 -11.40
CA ALA A 285 9.86 20.82 -10.58
C ALA A 285 10.12 20.28 -9.17
N LEU A 286 10.88 19.18 -9.04
CA LEU A 286 11.30 18.62 -7.77
C LEU A 286 12.17 19.62 -6.99
N ALA A 287 13.22 20.15 -7.61
CA ALA A 287 14.12 21.15 -6.99
C ALA A 287 13.34 22.39 -6.50
N SER A 288 12.44 22.95 -7.34
CA SER A 288 11.66 24.12 -6.98
C SER A 288 10.68 23.85 -5.85
N THR A 289 10.09 22.65 -5.81
CA THR A 289 9.12 22.26 -4.78
C THR A 289 9.83 22.07 -3.42
N LEU A 290 10.92 21.30 -3.39
CA LEU A 290 11.67 21.06 -2.17
C LEU A 290 12.30 22.34 -1.60
N ALA A 291 12.95 23.15 -2.44
CA ALA A 291 13.48 24.44 -2.02
C ALA A 291 12.39 25.40 -1.52
N GLY A 292 11.24 25.41 -2.19
CA GLY A 292 10.07 26.21 -1.78
C GLY A 292 9.49 25.77 -0.43
N ILE A 293 9.48 24.49 -0.13
CA ILE A 293 9.07 23.93 1.17
C ILE A 293 10.11 24.33 2.23
N GLY A 294 11.40 24.13 1.96
CA GLY A 294 12.49 24.46 2.89
C GLY A 294 12.52 25.93 3.28
N THR A 295 12.30 26.83 2.31
CA THR A 295 12.37 28.29 2.51
C THR A 295 11.06 28.86 3.05
N GLY A 296 9.91 28.43 2.51
CA GLY A 296 8.58 28.98 2.81
C GLY A 296 7.86 28.29 3.96
N GLY A 297 8.23 27.08 4.28
CA GLY A 297 7.54 26.24 5.26
C GLY A 297 6.13 25.83 4.81
N VAL A 298 5.33 25.42 5.79
CA VAL A 298 3.96 24.93 5.64
C VAL A 298 3.00 25.82 6.42
N GLY A 299 1.84 26.11 5.84
CA GLY A 299 0.77 26.88 6.49
C GLY A 299 -0.09 26.03 7.41
N ILE A 300 -0.80 26.69 8.35
CA ILE A 300 -1.58 26.02 9.40
C ILE A 300 -2.68 25.09 8.86
N ASP A 301 -3.35 25.48 7.77
CA ASP A 301 -4.46 24.70 7.22
C ASP A 301 -3.96 23.47 6.45
N GLU A 302 -2.85 23.60 5.73
CA GLU A 302 -2.17 22.49 5.08
C GLU A 302 -1.65 21.49 6.13
N TYR A 303 -0.97 21.99 7.15
CA TYR A 303 -0.45 21.17 8.23
C TYR A 303 -1.55 20.39 8.96
N ARG A 304 -2.66 21.06 9.27
CA ARG A 304 -3.82 20.39 9.92
C ARG A 304 -4.29 19.18 9.13
N THR A 305 -4.45 19.33 7.83
CA THR A 305 -4.94 18.28 6.94
C THR A 305 -3.99 17.10 6.90
N VAL A 306 -2.70 17.38 6.69
CA VAL A 306 -1.66 16.35 6.62
C VAL A 306 -1.49 15.62 7.95
N ARG A 307 -1.43 16.36 9.05
CA ARG A 307 -1.27 15.82 10.41
C ARG A 307 -2.38 14.84 10.77
N GLU A 308 -3.63 15.20 10.52
CA GLU A 308 -4.78 14.34 10.82
C GLU A 308 -4.69 13.01 10.06
N SER A 309 -4.35 13.04 8.78
CA SER A 309 -4.17 11.85 7.95
C SER A 309 -3.05 10.94 8.46
N VAL A 310 -1.87 11.52 8.75
CA VAL A 310 -0.70 10.76 9.19
C VAL A 310 -0.92 10.15 10.59
N LEU A 311 -1.46 10.90 11.54
CA LEU A 311 -1.75 10.37 12.88
C LEU A 311 -2.78 9.24 12.86
N GLN A 312 -3.76 9.30 11.97
CA GLN A 312 -4.73 8.22 11.81
C GLN A 312 -4.06 6.93 11.33
N ALA A 313 -3.05 7.01 10.46
CA ALA A 313 -2.33 5.83 9.99
C ALA A 313 -1.64 5.08 11.13
N PHE A 314 -1.10 5.78 12.14
CA PHE A 314 -0.49 5.16 13.32
C PHE A 314 -1.49 4.46 14.27
N SER A 315 -2.79 4.70 14.11
CA SER A 315 -3.82 4.09 14.96
C SER A 315 -4.28 2.71 14.49
N LYS A 316 -3.79 2.23 13.34
CA LYS A 316 -4.13 0.91 12.79
C LYS A 316 -3.52 -0.22 13.63
N ALA A 317 -4.21 -1.37 13.65
CA ALA A 317 -3.66 -2.59 14.26
C ALA A 317 -2.41 -3.03 13.50
N GLN A 318 -1.39 -3.44 14.24
CA GLN A 318 -0.13 -3.89 13.64
C GLN A 318 -0.25 -5.34 13.13
N THR A 319 0.37 -5.59 12.00
CA THR A 319 0.63 -6.95 11.47
C THR A 319 1.74 -7.64 12.27
N ASN A 320 1.88 -8.95 12.15
CA ASN A 320 3.02 -9.66 12.75
C ASN A 320 4.35 -9.14 12.22
N ASP A 321 4.42 -8.82 10.93
CA ASP A 321 5.62 -8.27 10.30
C ASP A 321 6.07 -6.95 10.95
N GLU A 322 5.15 -6.00 11.13
CA GLU A 322 5.45 -4.71 11.78
C GLU A 322 5.92 -4.89 13.22
N ILE A 323 5.31 -5.85 13.95
CA ILE A 323 5.72 -6.17 15.32
C ILE A 323 7.12 -6.79 15.36
N VAL A 324 7.41 -7.73 14.46
CA VAL A 324 8.73 -8.34 14.36
C VAL A 324 9.79 -7.32 14.01
N LYS A 325 9.53 -6.41 13.05
CA LYS A 325 10.44 -5.30 12.73
C LYS A 325 10.72 -4.42 13.95
N ARG A 326 9.69 -4.07 14.72
CA ARG A 326 9.84 -3.32 15.98
C ARG A 326 10.74 -4.06 16.99
N CYS A 327 10.58 -5.37 17.15
CA CYS A 327 11.43 -6.18 18.03
C CYS A 327 12.86 -6.29 17.51
N ILE A 328 13.05 -6.39 16.19
CA ILE A 328 14.38 -6.34 15.56
C ILE A 328 15.06 -5.01 15.88
N SER A 329 14.35 -3.89 15.68
CA SER A 329 14.86 -2.54 16.00
C SER A 329 15.24 -2.39 17.48
N ALA A 330 14.41 -2.94 18.37
CA ALA A 330 14.72 -2.95 19.81
C ALA A 330 15.99 -3.75 20.12
N TYR A 331 16.17 -4.90 19.51
CA TYR A 331 17.36 -5.74 19.71
C TYR A 331 18.62 -5.11 19.09
N LEU A 332 18.51 -4.58 17.87
CA LEU A 332 19.66 -4.07 17.14
C LEU A 332 20.10 -2.69 17.66
N PHE A 333 19.16 -1.80 17.90
CA PHE A 333 19.40 -0.38 18.09
C PHE A 333 18.95 0.15 19.46
N GLY A 334 18.37 -0.69 20.30
CA GLY A 334 17.80 -0.27 21.58
C GLY A 334 16.54 0.59 21.44
N ALA A 335 15.80 0.45 20.31
CA ALA A 335 14.56 1.16 20.09
C ALA A 335 13.49 0.76 21.12
N ASP A 336 12.48 1.63 21.29
CA ASP A 336 11.36 1.37 22.18
C ASP A 336 10.47 0.22 21.70
N LEU A 337 9.73 -0.38 22.64
CA LEU A 337 8.74 -1.44 22.37
C LEU A 337 7.28 -0.96 22.49
N ALA A 338 7.03 0.35 22.51
CA ALA A 338 5.68 0.91 22.51
C ALA A 338 5.02 0.75 21.14
N THR A 339 3.69 0.60 21.09
CA THR A 339 2.96 0.55 19.82
C THR A 339 2.93 1.94 19.17
N PRO A 340 2.85 2.03 17.82
CA PRO A 340 2.68 3.30 17.13
C PRO A 340 1.48 4.10 17.63
N ALA A 341 0.35 3.42 17.92
CA ALA A 341 -0.84 4.04 18.50
C ALA A 341 -0.57 4.66 19.88
N THR A 342 0.21 3.96 20.73
CA THR A 342 0.60 4.49 22.04
C THR A 342 1.49 5.73 21.91
N LYS A 343 2.45 5.71 20.98
CA LYS A 343 3.32 6.85 20.68
C LYS A 343 2.55 8.05 20.15
N ALA A 344 1.64 7.85 19.20
CA ALA A 344 0.78 8.88 18.65
C ALA A 344 -0.11 9.50 19.72
N LYS A 345 -0.71 8.66 20.59
CA LYS A 345 -1.49 9.13 21.73
C LYS A 345 -0.64 9.91 22.74
N PHE A 346 0.55 9.42 23.05
CA PHE A 346 1.47 10.11 23.95
C PHE A 346 1.88 11.49 23.39
N PHE A 347 2.19 11.58 22.10
CA PHE A 347 2.48 12.82 21.42
C PHE A 347 1.30 13.79 21.47
N SER A 348 0.10 13.33 21.14
CA SER A 348 -1.12 14.15 21.11
C SER A 348 -1.58 14.59 22.53
N SER A 349 -1.26 13.82 23.57
CA SER A 349 -1.66 14.15 24.95
C SER A 349 -0.89 15.31 25.59
N ARG A 350 0.12 15.85 24.94
CA ARG A 350 1.02 16.88 25.49
C ARG A 350 0.44 18.30 25.52
N ASN A 351 -0.84 18.48 25.19
CA ASN A 351 -1.53 19.77 25.21
C ASN A 351 -0.79 20.89 24.43
N MET A 352 -0.06 20.54 23.38
CA MET A 352 0.48 21.52 22.46
C MET A 352 -0.62 22.10 21.60
N THR A 353 -0.55 23.40 21.31
CA THR A 353 -1.43 23.99 20.32
C THR A 353 -0.97 23.61 18.92
N LEU A 354 -1.87 23.54 17.95
CA LEU A 354 -1.53 23.26 16.55
C LEU A 354 -0.46 24.23 16.02
N ASP A 355 -0.51 25.52 16.44
CA ASP A 355 0.52 26.51 16.07
C ASP A 355 1.90 26.18 16.64
N SER A 356 1.94 25.58 17.84
CA SER A 356 3.22 25.16 18.43
C SER A 356 3.79 23.93 17.74
N GLU A 357 2.95 22.97 17.39
CA GLU A 357 3.34 21.80 16.61
C GLU A 357 3.82 22.23 15.21
N LEU A 358 3.10 23.13 14.54
CA LEU A 358 3.48 23.67 13.24
C LEU A 358 4.86 24.36 13.28
N LYS A 359 5.17 25.11 14.34
CA LYS A 359 6.48 25.73 14.49
C LYS A 359 7.59 24.70 14.58
N LEU A 360 7.37 23.60 15.32
CA LEU A 360 8.32 22.50 15.42
C LEU A 360 8.50 21.80 14.08
N PHE A 361 7.39 21.53 13.40
CA PHE A 361 7.41 20.93 12.07
C PHE A 361 8.13 21.81 11.04
N ASN A 362 7.83 23.09 10.99
CA ASN A 362 8.55 24.03 10.11
C ASN A 362 10.03 24.16 10.48
N GLY A 363 10.39 24.05 11.77
CA GLY A 363 11.77 23.97 12.20
C GLY A 363 12.48 22.71 11.67
N TYR A 364 11.82 21.56 11.73
CA TYR A 364 12.31 20.32 11.15
C TYR A 364 12.51 20.42 9.64
N ILE A 365 11.52 20.94 8.92
CA ILE A 365 11.59 21.17 7.47
C ILE A 365 12.78 22.07 7.11
N SER A 366 12.90 23.20 7.80
CA SER A 366 13.95 24.15 7.54
C SER A 366 15.35 23.57 7.82
N ALA A 367 15.49 22.71 8.84
CA ALA A 367 16.75 22.03 9.11
C ALA A 367 17.12 21.00 8.05
N LEU A 368 16.12 20.21 7.56
CA LEU A 368 16.36 19.16 6.59
C LEU A 368 16.55 19.68 5.16
N LEU A 369 15.78 20.70 4.76
CA LEU A 369 15.73 21.25 3.41
C LEU A 369 16.38 22.65 3.28
N ALA A 370 17.24 23.04 4.22
CA ALA A 370 17.93 24.34 4.19
C ALA A 370 18.78 24.52 2.94
N ASP A 371 19.50 23.48 2.58
CA ASP A 371 20.36 23.39 1.41
C ASP A 371 20.47 21.95 0.91
N THR A 372 21.34 21.70 -0.05
CA THR A 372 21.59 20.38 -0.62
C THR A 372 22.92 19.76 -0.18
N GLN A 373 23.62 20.33 0.81
CA GLN A 373 24.96 19.86 1.17
C GLN A 373 24.98 18.43 1.70
N ASN A 374 23.98 18.06 2.52
CA ASN A 374 23.84 16.69 3.01
C ASN A 374 22.92 15.83 2.13
N ALA A 375 22.73 16.22 0.87
CA ALA A 375 21.91 15.49 -0.06
C ALA A 375 22.73 14.79 -1.14
N SER A 376 22.21 13.69 -1.65
CA SER A 376 22.60 13.11 -2.92
C SER A 376 21.48 13.29 -3.94
N VAL A 377 21.85 13.62 -5.17
CA VAL A 377 20.92 13.70 -6.30
C VAL A 377 21.42 12.74 -7.36
N ARG A 378 20.56 11.78 -7.70
CA ARG A 378 20.86 10.73 -8.67
C ARG A 378 19.89 10.81 -9.84
N TRP A 379 20.43 10.76 -11.04
CA TRP A 379 19.67 10.59 -12.27
C TRP A 379 19.94 9.22 -12.88
N THR A 380 18.91 8.60 -13.39
CA THR A 380 19.02 7.42 -14.23
C THR A 380 18.32 7.68 -15.56
N GLY A 381 18.82 7.12 -16.66
CA GLY A 381 18.23 7.32 -17.98
C GLY A 381 19.22 6.93 -19.09
N SER A 382 18.88 7.20 -20.35
CA SER A 382 19.85 7.09 -21.45
C SER A 382 20.91 8.16 -21.33
N LEU A 383 20.53 9.35 -20.82
CA LEU A 383 21.38 10.52 -20.60
C LEU A 383 22.11 10.98 -21.88
N GLU A 384 21.59 10.58 -23.05
CA GLU A 384 22.20 10.90 -24.35
C GLU A 384 21.85 12.29 -24.87
N GLU A 385 20.71 12.85 -24.40
CA GLU A 385 20.20 14.14 -24.89
C GLU A 385 21.01 15.33 -24.37
N TYR A 386 21.54 15.23 -23.15
CA TYR A 386 22.30 16.29 -22.49
C TYR A 386 23.48 15.75 -21.70
N ASP A 387 24.56 16.54 -21.64
CA ASP A 387 25.70 16.26 -20.77
C ASP A 387 25.29 16.31 -19.27
N GLU A 388 25.93 15.50 -18.45
CA GLU A 388 25.65 15.38 -16.99
C GLU A 388 25.65 16.73 -16.25
N TRP A 389 26.55 17.64 -16.64
CA TRP A 389 26.66 18.97 -16.03
C TRP A 389 25.40 19.83 -16.26
N ILE A 390 24.61 19.57 -17.30
CA ILE A 390 23.36 20.29 -17.59
C ILE A 390 22.30 19.92 -16.57
N TYR A 391 22.14 18.62 -16.28
CA TYR A 391 21.21 18.14 -15.24
C TYR A 391 21.54 18.77 -13.89
N GLN A 392 22.82 18.73 -13.50
CA GLN A 392 23.29 19.32 -12.25
C GLN A 392 23.07 20.85 -12.23
N MET A 393 23.42 21.55 -13.30
CA MET A 393 23.26 23.01 -13.38
C MET A 393 21.78 23.42 -13.30
N MET A 394 20.90 22.74 -14.02
CA MET A 394 19.47 23.05 -14.05
C MET A 394 18.82 22.80 -12.68
N PHE A 395 19.16 21.70 -12.01
CA PHE A 395 18.69 21.41 -10.66
C PHE A 395 19.18 22.48 -9.67
N LYS A 396 20.50 22.71 -9.63
CA LYS A 396 21.15 23.64 -8.69
C LYS A 396 20.70 25.09 -8.89
N SER A 397 20.60 25.57 -10.12
CA SER A 397 20.15 26.92 -10.42
C SER A 397 18.68 27.11 -10.04
N THR A 398 17.84 26.10 -10.26
CA THR A 398 16.44 26.13 -9.85
C THR A 398 16.31 26.17 -8.33
N TRP A 399 17.02 25.29 -7.63
CA TRP A 399 17.06 25.28 -6.17
C TRP A 399 17.46 26.62 -5.59
N ASN A 400 18.61 27.14 -6.02
CA ASN A 400 19.15 28.42 -5.53
C ASN A 400 18.24 29.60 -5.87
N GLY A 401 17.64 29.61 -7.06
CA GLY A 401 16.71 30.65 -7.48
C GLY A 401 15.48 30.75 -6.58
N ILE A 402 14.95 29.61 -6.14
CA ILE A 402 13.81 29.59 -5.20
C ILE A 402 14.27 29.91 -3.76
N SER A 403 15.40 29.37 -3.31
CA SER A 403 15.93 29.62 -1.97
C SER A 403 16.29 31.10 -1.70
N MET A 404 16.56 31.87 -2.74
CA MET A 404 16.83 33.31 -2.64
C MET A 404 15.58 34.18 -2.54
N LEU A 405 14.38 33.61 -2.74
CA LEU A 405 13.14 34.37 -2.64
C LEU A 405 12.82 34.64 -1.16
N GLU A 406 12.56 35.88 -0.78
CA GLU A 406 12.30 36.32 0.60
C GLU A 406 11.08 35.68 1.27
N LYS A 407 10.20 35.08 0.57
CA LYS A 407 9.15 34.12 0.97
C LYS A 407 8.51 33.57 -0.30
N PRO A 408 8.90 32.40 -0.80
CA PRO A 408 8.12 31.73 -1.82
C PRO A 408 6.74 31.47 -1.22
N SER A 409 5.76 32.30 -1.57
CA SER A 409 4.40 32.12 -1.08
C SER A 409 3.77 30.95 -1.82
N TYR A 410 3.85 29.78 -1.21
CA TYR A 410 2.88 28.73 -1.54
C TYR A 410 1.57 29.13 -0.85
N SER A 411 0.63 29.62 -1.60
CA SER A 411 -0.73 29.58 -1.12
C SER A 411 -1.22 28.18 -1.34
N TRP A 412 -1.34 27.40 -0.26
CA TRP A 412 -2.32 26.33 -0.23
C TRP A 412 -3.61 27.01 -0.69
N LYS A 413 -3.89 26.90 -1.97
CA LYS A 413 -5.13 27.39 -2.55
C LYS A 413 -6.24 26.48 -2.03
N VAL A 414 -6.57 26.66 -0.80
CA VAL A 414 -7.91 26.42 -0.35
C VAL A 414 -8.72 27.44 -1.16
N ALA A 415 -9.25 26.99 -2.30
CA ALA A 415 -10.37 27.67 -2.92
C ALA A 415 -11.29 27.96 -1.75
N ALA A 416 -11.62 29.20 -1.52
CA ALA A 416 -12.27 29.66 -0.31
C ALA A 416 -13.27 28.59 0.13
N ARG A 417 -13.30 28.24 1.42
CA ARG A 417 -14.16 27.14 1.99
C ARG A 417 -15.64 27.34 1.68
N ASP A 418 -15.89 28.11 0.65
CA ASP A 418 -17.21 28.50 0.19
C ASP A 418 -17.81 27.38 -0.64
N THR A 419 -18.83 26.76 -0.06
CA THR A 419 -19.66 25.74 -0.70
C THR A 419 -21.03 26.31 -1.09
N SER A 420 -21.14 27.63 -1.21
CA SER A 420 -22.39 28.31 -1.59
C SER A 420 -22.88 27.93 -2.99
N ASP A 421 -21.94 27.69 -3.91
CA ASP A 421 -22.19 27.28 -5.28
C ASP A 421 -22.55 25.81 -5.44
N PHE A 422 -22.38 25.01 -4.40
CA PHE A 422 -22.76 23.61 -4.43
C PHE A 422 -24.27 23.45 -4.56
N TRP A 423 -24.71 22.40 -5.22
CA TRP A 423 -26.11 22.10 -5.45
C TRP A 423 -26.92 22.11 -4.15
N SER A 424 -28.10 22.72 -4.20
CA SER A 424 -28.96 22.83 -3.03
C SER A 424 -29.42 21.48 -2.51
N ASP A 425 -29.24 21.27 -1.20
CA ASP A 425 -29.70 20.10 -0.49
C ASP A 425 -31.12 20.22 0.10
N ARG A 426 -31.89 21.24 -0.32
CA ARG A 426 -33.23 21.54 0.24
C ARG A 426 -34.39 20.90 -0.51
N ASN A 427 -34.16 19.74 -1.16
CA ASN A 427 -35.18 19.05 -1.92
C ASN A 427 -35.65 17.79 -1.15
N LYS A 428 -36.91 17.80 -0.74
CA LYS A 428 -37.50 16.76 0.10
C LYS A 428 -37.87 15.51 -0.68
N SER A 429 -37.64 14.34 -0.08
CA SER A 429 -38.20 13.06 -0.50
C SER A 429 -38.66 12.30 0.74
N LYS A 430 -39.93 11.83 0.74
CA LYS A 430 -40.49 11.13 1.92
C LYS A 430 -39.80 9.77 2.05
N LEU A 431 -39.44 9.42 3.30
CA LEU A 431 -39.03 8.06 3.63
C LEU A 431 -40.24 7.12 3.46
N LYS A 432 -40.11 6.10 2.63
CA LYS A 432 -41.14 5.10 2.38
C LYS A 432 -41.03 3.90 3.28
N THR A 433 -39.82 3.33 3.37
CA THR A 433 -39.57 2.11 4.15
C THR A 433 -38.20 2.18 4.84
N THR A 434 -38.19 1.59 6.02
CA THR A 434 -36.96 1.22 6.72
C THR A 434 -36.97 -0.32 6.87
N ALA A 435 -35.91 -0.99 6.43
CA ALA A 435 -35.78 -2.43 6.52
C ALA A 435 -34.36 -2.78 6.95
N ALA A 436 -34.16 -3.98 7.51
CA ALA A 436 -32.82 -4.50 7.72
C ALA A 436 -32.14 -4.77 6.37
N GLU A 437 -30.88 -4.35 6.21
CA GLU A 437 -30.10 -4.69 5.05
C GLU A 437 -29.55 -6.12 5.21
N PRO A 438 -29.85 -7.03 4.27
CA PRO A 438 -29.63 -8.48 4.51
C PRO A 438 -28.16 -8.90 4.56
N VAL A 439 -27.23 -8.14 3.98
CA VAL A 439 -25.80 -8.50 3.94
C VAL A 439 -25.07 -7.99 5.17
N SER A 440 -25.23 -6.70 5.48
CA SER A 440 -24.52 -6.06 6.57
C SER A 440 -25.27 -6.11 7.90
N GLY A 441 -26.58 -6.42 7.88
CA GLY A 441 -27.45 -6.25 9.02
C GLY A 441 -27.64 -4.79 9.46
N GLY A 442 -27.25 -3.83 8.61
CA GLY A 442 -27.52 -2.41 8.78
C GLY A 442 -28.96 -2.04 8.41
N GLU A 443 -29.25 -0.74 8.35
CA GLU A 443 -30.56 -0.24 7.96
C GLU A 443 -30.55 0.15 6.49
N MET A 444 -31.58 -0.24 5.74
CA MET A 444 -31.84 0.23 4.40
C MET A 444 -33.04 1.16 4.38
N TRP A 445 -32.85 2.37 3.98
CA TRP A 445 -33.85 3.41 3.84
C TRP A 445 -34.20 3.62 2.37
N THR A 446 -35.49 3.50 2.03
CA THR A 446 -35.98 3.76 0.67
C THR A 446 -36.84 5.01 0.68
N PHE A 447 -36.53 5.92 -0.21
CA PHE A 447 -37.23 7.21 -0.34
C PHE A 447 -38.23 7.24 -1.49
N SER A 448 -39.12 8.21 -1.50
CA SER A 448 -40.23 8.29 -2.46
C SER A 448 -39.79 8.50 -3.92
N ASN A 449 -38.61 9.08 -4.14
CA ASN A 449 -37.98 9.20 -5.46
C ASN A 449 -37.26 7.91 -5.90
N GLY A 450 -37.29 6.83 -5.12
CA GLY A 450 -36.65 5.55 -5.43
C GLY A 450 -35.20 5.45 -4.93
N MET A 451 -34.61 6.49 -4.43
CA MET A 451 -33.27 6.43 -3.87
C MET A 451 -33.22 5.51 -2.65
N ARG A 452 -32.15 4.74 -2.54
CA ARG A 452 -31.88 3.85 -1.42
C ARG A 452 -30.61 4.24 -0.72
N VAL A 453 -30.64 4.22 0.62
CA VAL A 453 -29.47 4.46 1.46
C VAL A 453 -29.31 3.30 2.43
N ILE A 454 -28.13 2.74 2.49
CA ILE A 454 -27.76 1.74 3.50
C ILE A 454 -26.92 2.45 4.55
N TYR A 455 -27.35 2.36 5.79
CA TYR A 455 -26.59 2.86 6.91
C TYR A 455 -26.12 1.68 7.76
N LYS A 456 -24.81 1.57 7.94
CA LYS A 456 -24.19 0.59 8.85
C LYS A 456 -23.49 1.33 9.97
N LYS A 457 -23.98 1.16 11.18
CA LYS A 457 -23.30 1.68 12.37
C LYS A 457 -22.03 0.87 12.62
N MET A 458 -20.89 1.57 12.70
CA MET A 458 -19.58 1.00 12.96
C MET A 458 -18.73 2.03 13.71
N ALA A 459 -17.89 1.59 14.64
CA ALA A 459 -16.96 2.47 15.34
C ALA A 459 -15.85 2.95 14.40
N THR A 460 -15.88 4.21 14.01
CA THR A 460 -15.00 4.80 12.99
C THR A 460 -14.27 6.06 13.48
N GLY A 461 -14.13 6.22 14.80
CA GLY A 461 -13.56 7.46 15.35
C GLY A 461 -14.40 8.68 14.98
N ASP A 462 -13.77 9.75 14.50
CA ASP A 462 -14.45 11.00 14.14
C ASP A 462 -14.90 11.09 12.68
N ARG A 463 -14.65 10.06 11.88
CA ARG A 463 -14.97 10.03 10.45
C ARG A 463 -16.03 8.98 10.14
N PHE A 464 -16.58 9.03 8.94
CA PHE A 464 -17.41 7.98 8.35
C PHE A 464 -17.01 7.78 6.88
N SER A 465 -17.28 6.60 6.35
CA SER A 465 -17.12 6.30 4.93
C SER A 465 -18.47 6.40 4.22
N PHE A 466 -18.43 6.89 2.99
CA PHE A 466 -19.59 6.94 2.11
C PHE A 466 -19.22 6.38 0.74
N SER A 467 -20.17 5.73 0.10
CA SER A 467 -20.02 5.29 -1.28
C SER A 467 -21.38 5.32 -1.98
N MET A 468 -21.50 6.12 -3.02
CA MET A 468 -22.66 6.14 -3.92
C MET A 468 -22.33 5.32 -5.15
N MET A 469 -23.11 4.31 -5.43
CA MET A 469 -22.98 3.47 -6.61
C MET A 469 -24.21 3.61 -7.50
N ILE A 470 -23.99 3.76 -8.80
CA ILE A 470 -25.00 3.75 -9.84
C ILE A 470 -24.72 2.57 -10.75
N LYS A 471 -25.71 1.70 -10.98
CA LYS A 471 -25.57 0.55 -11.88
C LYS A 471 -25.40 0.99 -13.33
N GLY A 472 -24.66 0.20 -14.09
CA GLY A 472 -24.54 0.35 -15.53
C GLY A 472 -23.10 0.40 -15.99
N GLY A 473 -22.37 1.42 -15.62
CA GLY A 473 -21.01 1.61 -16.08
C GLY A 473 -20.93 1.74 -17.61
N PHE A 474 -19.73 1.76 -18.15
CA PHE A 474 -19.55 1.94 -19.61
C PHE A 474 -19.99 0.70 -20.44
N SER A 475 -20.30 -0.45 -19.82
CA SER A 475 -20.90 -1.59 -20.55
C SER A 475 -22.32 -1.32 -21.06
N THR A 476 -22.92 -0.21 -20.69
CA THR A 476 -24.23 0.23 -21.24
C THR A 476 -24.11 0.92 -22.61
N ILE A 477 -22.91 1.27 -23.04
CA ILE A 477 -22.65 1.97 -24.30
C ILE A 477 -22.55 0.92 -25.42
N ARG A 478 -23.39 1.09 -26.47
CA ARG A 478 -23.43 0.13 -27.60
C ARG A 478 -22.15 0.12 -28.42
N ASP A 479 -21.67 1.30 -28.80
CA ASP A 479 -20.61 1.46 -29.78
C ASP A 479 -19.32 2.00 -29.09
N LEU A 480 -19.05 1.47 -27.90
CA LEU A 480 -17.86 1.86 -27.13
C LEU A 480 -16.59 1.49 -27.90
N LYS A 481 -15.69 2.45 -28.06
CA LYS A 481 -14.37 2.21 -28.66
C LYS A 481 -13.49 1.44 -27.69
N LYS A 482 -12.58 0.63 -28.23
CA LYS A 482 -11.63 -0.15 -27.40
C LYS A 482 -10.83 0.80 -26.51
N GLY A 483 -10.86 0.57 -25.20
CA GLY A 483 -10.14 1.36 -24.21
C GLY A 483 -10.76 2.71 -23.85
N GLU A 484 -11.86 3.13 -24.47
CA GLU A 484 -12.52 4.42 -24.17
C GLU A 484 -13.06 4.44 -22.73
N GLY A 485 -13.73 3.39 -22.31
CA GLY A 485 -14.31 3.28 -20.96
C GLY A 485 -13.29 3.42 -19.85
N ALA A 486 -12.06 2.96 -20.08
CA ALA A 486 -10.96 3.04 -19.11
C ALA A 486 -10.54 4.48 -18.73
N PHE A 487 -10.92 5.47 -19.56
CA PHE A 487 -10.63 6.88 -19.29
C PHE A 487 -11.77 7.63 -18.60
N PHE A 488 -12.95 7.02 -18.46
CA PHE A 488 -14.14 7.74 -17.97
C PHE A 488 -13.98 8.24 -16.53
N SER A 489 -13.25 7.54 -15.67
CA SER A 489 -12.92 8.02 -14.32
C SER A 489 -12.14 9.35 -14.37
N ASP A 490 -11.15 9.43 -15.25
CA ASP A 490 -10.34 10.63 -15.44
C ASP A 490 -11.17 11.74 -16.10
N MET A 491 -12.01 11.40 -17.11
CA MET A 491 -12.88 12.36 -17.79
C MET A 491 -13.90 13.00 -16.85
N LEU A 492 -14.38 12.28 -15.82
CA LEU A 492 -15.27 12.88 -14.82
C LEU A 492 -14.56 13.97 -14.01
N ARG A 493 -13.26 13.81 -13.73
CA ARG A 493 -12.43 14.83 -13.07
C ARG A 493 -12.18 16.05 -13.96
N LEU A 494 -12.27 15.89 -15.28
CA LEU A 494 -12.13 16.96 -16.28
C LEU A 494 -13.43 17.73 -16.54
N HIS A 495 -14.44 17.56 -15.69
CA HIS A 495 -15.66 18.37 -15.73
C HIS A 495 -15.56 19.53 -14.75
N ASN A 496 -16.09 20.68 -15.16
CA ASN A 496 -16.45 21.73 -14.23
C ASN A 496 -17.66 21.27 -13.41
N ILE A 497 -17.53 21.29 -12.08
CA ILE A 497 -18.56 20.87 -11.13
C ILE A 497 -18.87 22.04 -10.19
N ALA A 498 -20.14 22.38 -10.04
CA ALA A 498 -20.57 23.54 -9.24
C ALA A 498 -19.85 24.85 -9.64
N GLY A 499 -19.61 25.07 -10.93
CA GLY A 499 -18.95 26.26 -11.46
C GLY A 499 -17.44 26.34 -11.31
N MET A 500 -16.81 25.35 -10.73
CA MET A 500 -15.33 25.27 -10.55
C MET A 500 -14.75 24.05 -11.28
N SER A 501 -13.46 24.07 -11.58
CA SER A 501 -12.79 22.90 -12.15
C SER A 501 -12.96 21.66 -11.26
N GLY A 502 -12.97 20.47 -11.85
CA GLY A 502 -13.10 19.22 -11.07
C GLY A 502 -12.01 19.09 -10.01
N GLU A 503 -10.81 19.57 -10.30
CA GLU A 503 -9.71 19.62 -9.33
C GLU A 503 -9.97 20.61 -8.18
N ASP A 504 -10.42 21.84 -8.48
CA ASP A 504 -10.74 22.82 -7.44
C ASP A 504 -11.92 22.36 -6.60
N PHE A 505 -12.91 21.71 -7.21
CA PHE A 505 -14.02 21.08 -6.49
C PHE A 505 -13.52 20.06 -5.46
N LEU A 506 -12.61 19.16 -5.84
CA LEU A 506 -12.01 18.18 -4.93
C LEU A 506 -11.16 18.85 -3.84
N LYS A 507 -10.40 19.90 -4.19
CA LYS A 507 -9.63 20.70 -3.21
C LYS A 507 -10.53 21.39 -2.18
N VAL A 508 -11.67 21.92 -2.59
CA VAL A 508 -12.67 22.50 -1.66
C VAL A 508 -13.20 21.45 -0.70
N LEU A 509 -13.49 20.25 -1.19
CA LEU A 509 -13.93 19.14 -0.35
C LEU A 509 -12.85 18.76 0.66
N GLN A 510 -11.62 18.56 0.20
CA GLN A 510 -10.47 18.19 1.03
C GLN A 510 -10.18 19.25 2.11
N ALA A 511 -10.28 20.55 1.78
CA ALA A 511 -10.17 21.64 2.74
C ALA A 511 -11.23 21.63 3.86
N ASN A 512 -12.37 20.98 3.60
CA ASN A 512 -13.42 20.71 4.58
C ASN A 512 -13.30 19.32 5.23
N GLY A 513 -12.18 18.62 5.00
CA GLY A 513 -11.89 17.29 5.53
C GLY A 513 -12.65 16.17 4.81
N VAL A 514 -13.27 16.45 3.67
CA VAL A 514 -14.00 15.47 2.86
C VAL A 514 -13.08 14.96 1.75
N ASP A 515 -12.68 13.70 1.82
CA ASP A 515 -11.98 13.02 0.75
C ASP A 515 -13.03 12.38 -0.16
N MET A 516 -12.96 12.66 -1.46
CA MET A 516 -13.88 12.11 -2.46
C MET A 516 -13.12 11.65 -3.68
N GLU A 517 -13.45 10.45 -4.13
CA GLU A 517 -12.92 9.85 -5.35
C GLU A 517 -14.02 9.44 -6.30
N PHE A 518 -13.66 9.35 -7.59
CA PHE A 518 -14.53 8.93 -8.68
C PHE A 518 -13.97 7.66 -9.32
N ASN A 519 -14.83 6.69 -9.58
CA ASN A 519 -14.50 5.51 -10.35
C ASN A 519 -15.65 5.19 -11.31
N VAL A 520 -15.31 4.91 -12.57
CA VAL A 520 -16.26 4.48 -13.61
C VAL A 520 -15.75 3.15 -14.15
N GLY A 521 -16.37 2.08 -13.72
CA GLY A 521 -16.07 0.73 -14.17
C GLY A 521 -16.99 0.27 -15.30
N ALA A 522 -16.77 -0.94 -15.76
CA ALA A 522 -17.62 -1.55 -16.76
C ALA A 522 -19.07 -1.74 -16.28
N THR A 523 -19.28 -1.95 -14.98
CA THR A 523 -20.58 -2.33 -14.42
C THR A 523 -21.26 -1.28 -13.57
N ASP A 524 -20.52 -0.30 -13.09
CA ASP A 524 -21.05 0.73 -12.19
C ASP A 524 -20.22 2.03 -12.24
N ILE A 525 -20.82 3.10 -11.73
CA ILE A 525 -20.17 4.37 -11.42
C ILE A 525 -20.15 4.50 -9.91
N ARG A 526 -19.02 4.87 -9.32
CA ARG A 526 -18.85 5.08 -7.88
C ARG A 526 -18.32 6.47 -7.56
N LEU A 527 -18.93 7.08 -6.54
CA LEU A 527 -18.46 8.30 -5.89
C LEU A 527 -18.29 7.94 -4.41
N PHE A 528 -17.07 7.89 -3.92
CA PHE A 528 -16.79 7.31 -2.60
C PHE A 528 -15.69 8.09 -1.86
N GLY A 529 -15.60 7.85 -0.56
CA GLY A 529 -14.58 8.49 0.25
C GLY A 529 -14.91 8.52 1.73
N THR A 530 -14.24 9.42 2.44
CA THR A 530 -14.41 9.61 3.88
C THR A 530 -14.67 11.07 4.23
N ALA A 531 -15.36 11.28 5.36
CA ALA A 531 -15.65 12.63 5.84
C ALA A 531 -15.77 12.67 7.37
N PRO A 532 -15.49 13.82 8.03
CA PRO A 532 -15.80 14.01 9.45
C PRO A 532 -17.30 13.85 9.71
N LYS A 533 -17.67 13.33 10.87
CA LYS A 533 -19.07 13.02 11.26
C LYS A 533 -20.05 14.17 11.01
N GLY A 534 -19.65 15.41 11.29
CA GLY A 534 -20.49 16.60 11.06
C GLY A 534 -20.60 17.07 9.60
N ARG A 535 -19.87 16.43 8.66
CA ARG A 535 -19.79 16.87 7.24
C ARG A 535 -20.68 16.07 6.30
N TYR A 536 -21.54 15.17 6.78
CA TYR A 536 -22.50 14.47 5.90
C TYR A 536 -23.40 15.41 5.05
N PRO A 537 -23.76 16.64 5.51
CA PRO A 537 -24.45 17.57 4.65
C PRO A 537 -23.63 18.05 3.44
N LEU A 538 -22.35 18.30 3.64
CA LEU A 538 -21.44 18.68 2.56
C LEU A 538 -21.22 17.52 1.57
N VAL A 539 -21.05 16.29 2.07
CA VAL A 539 -20.99 15.10 1.21
C VAL A 539 -22.24 15.00 0.33
N MET A 540 -23.42 15.17 0.89
CA MET A 540 -24.67 15.13 0.11
C MET A 540 -24.72 16.21 -0.96
N LYS A 541 -24.34 17.46 -0.62
CA LYS A 541 -24.26 18.57 -1.61
C LYS A 541 -23.25 18.26 -2.72
N ALA A 542 -22.12 17.68 -2.37
CA ALA A 542 -21.10 17.27 -3.34
C ALA A 542 -21.63 16.20 -4.30
N LEU A 543 -22.24 15.15 -3.78
CA LEU A 543 -22.88 14.11 -4.59
C LEU A 543 -23.96 14.68 -5.52
N LEU A 544 -24.78 15.61 -5.02
CA LEU A 544 -25.80 16.31 -5.80
C LEU A 544 -25.19 17.20 -6.88
N SER A 545 -24.08 17.88 -6.59
CA SER A 545 -23.37 18.72 -7.57
C SER A 545 -22.82 17.87 -8.71
N VAL A 546 -22.13 16.77 -8.40
CA VAL A 546 -21.63 15.84 -9.41
C VAL A 546 -22.79 15.27 -10.25
N ALA A 547 -23.90 14.92 -9.62
CA ALA A 547 -25.04 14.35 -10.34
C ALA A 547 -25.76 15.35 -11.27
N ASN A 548 -25.89 16.64 -10.86
CA ASN A 548 -26.79 17.58 -11.51
C ASN A 548 -26.10 18.79 -12.18
N ASP A 549 -24.89 19.14 -11.78
CA ASP A 549 -24.21 20.38 -12.18
C ASP A 549 -22.75 20.10 -12.56
N ARG A 550 -22.58 19.46 -13.70
CA ARG A 550 -21.30 19.17 -14.32
C ARG A 550 -21.31 19.52 -15.79
N LYS A 551 -20.17 19.97 -16.30
CA LYS A 551 -19.96 20.27 -17.71
C LYS A 551 -18.53 19.99 -18.08
N GLY A 552 -18.27 19.27 -19.16
CA GLY A 552 -16.92 18.96 -19.63
C GLY A 552 -16.09 20.22 -19.87
N ASP A 553 -14.83 20.17 -19.45
CA ASP A 553 -13.83 21.20 -19.69
C ASP A 553 -12.97 20.80 -20.89
N ALA A 554 -13.26 21.36 -22.06
CA ALA A 554 -12.55 21.02 -23.29
C ALA A 554 -11.06 21.37 -23.23
N ALA A 555 -10.69 22.50 -22.58
CA ALA A 555 -9.28 22.89 -22.49
C ALA A 555 -8.49 21.95 -21.57
N ALA A 556 -9.07 21.56 -20.43
CA ALA A 556 -8.49 20.57 -19.55
C ALA A 556 -8.37 19.19 -20.24
N PHE A 557 -9.40 18.80 -21.00
CA PHE A 557 -9.38 17.54 -21.74
C PHE A 557 -8.33 17.52 -22.85
N ASP A 558 -8.17 18.59 -23.63
CA ASP A 558 -7.15 18.63 -24.69
C ASP A 558 -5.73 18.52 -24.09
N ALA A 559 -5.48 19.19 -22.96
CA ALA A 559 -4.23 19.08 -22.25
C ALA A 559 -3.98 17.64 -21.74
N TYR A 560 -4.99 17.06 -21.11
CA TYR A 560 -4.96 15.68 -20.61
C TYR A 560 -4.74 14.69 -21.75
N ARG A 561 -5.50 14.80 -22.84
CA ARG A 561 -5.43 13.91 -23.99
C ARG A 561 -4.04 13.89 -24.64
N ASN A 562 -3.47 15.06 -24.89
CA ASN A 562 -2.15 15.16 -25.51
C ASN A 562 -1.08 14.50 -24.65
N LEU A 563 -1.24 14.63 -23.35
CA LEU A 563 -0.35 14.06 -22.38
C LEU A 563 -0.50 12.52 -22.29
N GLU A 564 -1.76 12.03 -22.13
CA GLU A 564 -2.04 10.59 -22.04
C GLU A 564 -1.59 9.83 -23.27
N LEU A 565 -1.83 10.35 -24.48
CA LEU A 565 -1.42 9.69 -25.72
C LEU A 565 0.09 9.46 -25.83
N SER A 566 0.91 10.33 -25.22
CA SER A 566 2.36 10.17 -25.21
C SER A 566 2.84 9.08 -24.26
N MET A 567 1.96 8.50 -23.46
CA MET A 567 2.34 7.72 -22.28
C MET A 567 1.63 6.40 -22.10
N ILE A 568 0.61 6.14 -22.90
CA ILE A 568 -0.06 4.84 -22.86
C ILE A 568 0.98 3.76 -23.18
N GLN A 569 1.33 3.00 -22.17
CA GLN A 569 2.16 1.80 -22.36
C GLN A 569 1.25 0.66 -22.80
N PRO A 570 1.72 -0.20 -23.73
CA PRO A 570 0.98 -1.37 -24.13
C PRO A 570 0.75 -2.30 -22.92
N ALA A 571 -0.49 -2.48 -22.50
CA ALA A 571 -0.86 -3.51 -21.52
C ALA A 571 -0.83 -4.87 -22.21
N VAL A 572 0.37 -5.42 -22.43
CA VAL A 572 0.59 -6.60 -23.28
C VAL A 572 -0.16 -7.81 -22.75
N LEU A 573 -0.02 -8.13 -21.47
CA LEU A 573 -0.68 -9.29 -20.86
C LEU A 573 -2.21 -9.18 -20.97
N ASP A 574 -2.77 -8.03 -20.57
CA ASP A 574 -4.22 -7.79 -20.61
C ASP A 574 -4.75 -7.83 -22.05
N SER A 575 -3.99 -7.29 -23.01
CA SER A 575 -4.34 -7.36 -24.42
C SER A 575 -4.34 -8.79 -24.94
N LEU A 576 -3.44 -9.66 -24.45
CA LEU A 576 -3.40 -11.07 -24.79
C LEU A 576 -4.56 -11.85 -24.14
N MET A 577 -4.92 -11.49 -22.90
CA MET A 577 -6.00 -12.14 -22.15
C MET A 577 -7.38 -11.75 -22.68
N TYR A 578 -7.63 -10.46 -22.91
CA TYR A 578 -8.95 -9.95 -23.29
C TYR A 578 -9.14 -9.65 -24.77
N GLN A 579 -8.07 -9.64 -25.57
CA GLN A 579 -8.11 -9.48 -27.05
C GLN A 579 -8.92 -8.25 -27.50
N ASP A 580 -10.00 -8.49 -28.25
CA ASP A 580 -10.84 -7.43 -28.84
C ASP A 580 -12.07 -7.07 -27.97
N TYR A 581 -12.00 -7.36 -26.69
CA TYR A 581 -13.08 -7.01 -25.76
C TYR A 581 -13.11 -5.50 -25.49
N ASN A 582 -14.11 -4.80 -26.04
CA ASN A 582 -14.19 -3.34 -25.97
C ASN A 582 -14.51 -2.79 -24.57
N TYR A 583 -15.13 -3.60 -23.70
CA TYR A 583 -15.51 -3.20 -22.35
C TYR A 583 -14.47 -3.57 -21.29
N SER A 584 -13.22 -3.81 -21.70
CA SER A 584 -12.09 -3.96 -20.76
C SER A 584 -11.67 -2.62 -20.19
N GLU A 585 -11.06 -2.66 -19.01
CA GLU A 585 -10.51 -1.48 -18.32
C GLU A 585 -9.10 -1.11 -18.82
N ILE A 586 -8.72 -1.56 -20.02
CA ILE A 586 -7.41 -1.33 -20.62
C ILE A 586 -7.41 -0.01 -21.36
N LYS A 587 -6.55 0.92 -20.98
CA LYS A 587 -6.32 2.17 -21.69
C LYS A 587 -5.63 1.92 -23.03
N THR A 588 -6.21 2.41 -24.12
CA THR A 588 -5.60 2.34 -25.46
C THR A 588 -5.63 3.70 -26.15
N PRO A 589 -4.67 4.02 -27.05
CA PRO A 589 -4.69 5.28 -27.80
C PRO A 589 -5.99 5.48 -28.60
N SER A 590 -6.57 4.40 -29.14
CA SER A 590 -7.81 4.43 -29.91
C SER A 590 -9.05 4.80 -29.06
N GLY A 591 -9.01 4.62 -27.75
CA GLY A 591 -10.06 5.01 -26.84
C GLY A 591 -10.05 6.50 -26.49
N LEU A 592 -8.93 7.20 -26.68
CA LEU A 592 -8.79 8.61 -26.32
C LEU A 592 -8.88 9.53 -27.55
N THR A 593 -10.01 9.47 -28.22
CA THR A 593 -10.31 10.31 -29.41
C THR A 593 -10.62 11.76 -29.04
N PRO A 594 -10.59 12.71 -29.99
CA PRO A 594 -11.01 14.09 -29.72
C PRO A 594 -12.46 14.22 -29.21
N THR A 595 -13.34 13.25 -29.50
CA THR A 595 -14.75 13.27 -29.09
C THR A 595 -14.97 12.57 -27.75
N ALA A 596 -13.97 11.93 -27.16
CA ALA A 596 -14.13 11.12 -25.97
C ALA A 596 -14.74 11.88 -24.76
N LEU A 597 -14.42 13.18 -24.59
CA LEU A 597 -15.05 14.00 -23.56
C LEU A 597 -16.56 14.17 -23.80
N SER A 598 -16.98 14.44 -25.03
CA SER A 598 -18.42 14.61 -25.36
C SER A 598 -19.17 13.27 -25.28
N ASP A 599 -18.51 12.17 -25.61
CA ASP A 599 -19.05 10.82 -25.48
C ASP A 599 -19.23 10.49 -23.97
N ALA A 600 -18.26 10.85 -23.13
CA ALA A 600 -18.36 10.74 -21.66
C ALA A 600 -19.45 11.65 -21.08
N GLU A 601 -19.58 12.91 -21.53
CA GLU A 601 -20.67 13.81 -21.10
C GLU A 601 -22.06 13.22 -21.41
N SER A 602 -22.22 12.65 -22.59
CA SER A 602 -23.45 12.00 -23.02
C SER A 602 -23.77 10.79 -22.14
N PHE A 603 -22.75 9.99 -21.85
CA PHE A 603 -22.86 8.85 -20.94
C PHE A 603 -23.24 9.30 -19.52
N PHE A 604 -22.49 10.23 -18.91
CA PHE A 604 -22.77 10.70 -17.55
C PHE A 604 -24.15 11.36 -17.43
N SER A 605 -24.58 12.13 -18.43
CA SER A 605 -25.90 12.76 -18.45
C SER A 605 -27.03 11.75 -18.38
N LYS A 606 -26.83 10.56 -18.98
CA LYS A 606 -27.80 9.48 -18.97
C LYS A 606 -27.71 8.67 -17.67
N GLU A 607 -26.49 8.31 -17.25
CA GLU A 607 -26.32 7.40 -16.11
C GLU A 607 -26.64 8.08 -14.77
N PHE A 608 -26.31 9.35 -14.57
CA PHE A 608 -26.68 10.05 -13.35
C PHE A 608 -28.19 10.27 -13.18
N LEU A 609 -28.98 10.17 -14.24
CA LEU A 609 -30.45 10.11 -14.13
C LEU A 609 -30.96 8.75 -13.60
N ARG A 610 -30.08 7.76 -13.42
CA ARG A 610 -30.39 6.42 -12.90
C ARG A 610 -29.89 6.20 -11.47
N CYS A 611 -29.65 7.28 -10.70
CA CYS A 611 -29.20 7.14 -9.32
C CYS A 611 -30.08 6.24 -8.45
N ASN A 612 -31.37 6.16 -8.77
CA ASN A 612 -32.35 5.28 -8.09
C ASN A 612 -32.21 3.79 -8.46
N ASP A 613 -31.46 3.45 -9.52
CA ASP A 613 -31.02 2.05 -9.80
C ASP A 613 -29.69 1.72 -9.11
N GLY A 614 -29.28 2.53 -8.17
CA GLY A 614 -28.09 2.36 -7.37
C GLY A 614 -28.41 2.35 -5.87
N VAL A 615 -27.38 2.65 -5.10
CA VAL A 615 -27.46 2.74 -3.64
C VAL A 615 -26.37 3.67 -3.11
N ILE A 616 -26.70 4.38 -2.02
CA ILE A 616 -25.69 5.09 -1.23
C ILE A 616 -25.44 4.25 0.03
N VAL A 617 -24.18 3.90 0.30
CA VAL A 617 -23.76 3.22 1.53
C VAL A 617 -23.03 4.20 2.42
N ILE A 618 -23.40 4.24 3.68
CA ILE A 618 -22.79 5.07 4.73
C ILE A 618 -22.39 4.13 5.87
N VAL A 619 -21.11 4.09 6.19
CA VAL A 619 -20.55 3.28 7.29
C VAL A 619 -19.89 4.18 8.29
N GLY A 620 -20.37 4.18 9.53
CA GLY A 620 -19.81 5.02 10.57
C GLY A 620 -20.69 5.13 11.81
N ASP A 621 -20.18 5.78 12.84
CA ASP A 621 -20.94 6.04 14.06
C ASP A 621 -21.61 7.41 13.99
N LEU A 622 -22.64 7.53 13.16
CA LEU A 622 -23.46 8.72 13.01
C LEU A 622 -24.77 8.58 13.80
N PRO A 623 -25.39 9.68 14.24
CA PRO A 623 -26.72 9.65 14.80
C PRO A 623 -27.75 9.31 13.72
N SER A 624 -28.18 8.05 13.64
CA SER A 624 -29.01 7.50 12.54
C SER A 624 -30.30 8.28 12.30
N GLU A 625 -30.99 8.72 13.37
CA GLU A 625 -32.21 9.51 13.24
C GLU A 625 -31.97 10.88 12.60
N ASP A 626 -30.89 11.57 12.97
CA ASP A 626 -30.59 12.89 12.43
C ASP A 626 -30.12 12.78 10.97
N LEU A 627 -29.32 11.76 10.66
CA LEU A 627 -28.93 11.44 9.30
C LEU A 627 -30.17 11.14 8.44
N GLN A 628 -31.07 10.29 8.91
CA GLN A 628 -32.30 9.95 8.19
C GLN A 628 -33.20 11.16 7.98
N LYS A 629 -33.39 12.01 9.00
CA LYS A 629 -34.14 13.27 8.91
C LYS A 629 -33.52 14.25 7.92
N TYR A 630 -32.19 14.33 7.91
CA TYR A 630 -31.47 15.16 6.94
C TYR A 630 -31.65 14.64 5.52
N LEU A 631 -31.45 13.34 5.29
CA LEU A 631 -31.62 12.72 3.99
C LEU A 631 -33.02 12.90 3.43
N ALA A 632 -34.05 12.77 4.28
CA ALA A 632 -35.44 13.03 3.88
C ALA A 632 -35.67 14.48 3.38
N LYS A 633 -34.84 15.44 3.78
CA LYS A 633 -34.91 16.83 3.35
C LYS A 633 -34.05 17.13 2.12
N SER A 634 -33.06 16.30 1.79
CA SER A 634 -32.04 16.59 0.77
C SER A 634 -32.07 15.63 -0.42
N ILE A 635 -32.34 14.34 -0.22
CA ILE A 635 -32.17 13.28 -1.24
C ILE A 635 -33.11 13.43 -2.43
N GLY A 636 -34.17 14.23 -2.32
CA GLY A 636 -35.04 14.59 -3.43
C GLY A 636 -34.36 15.46 -4.48
N GLY A 637 -33.16 15.99 -4.21
CA GLY A 637 -32.35 16.75 -5.14
C GLY A 637 -31.78 15.92 -6.31
N PHE A 638 -31.66 14.60 -6.15
CA PHE A 638 -31.29 13.73 -7.26
C PHE A 638 -32.40 13.68 -8.30
N ARG A 639 -32.07 14.08 -9.53
CA ARG A 639 -32.93 13.94 -10.67
C ARG A 639 -32.94 12.50 -11.12
N VAL A 640 -34.05 11.81 -11.00
CA VAL A 640 -34.14 10.38 -11.27
C VAL A 640 -35.10 10.08 -12.41
N SER A 641 -34.72 9.13 -13.25
CA SER A 641 -35.60 8.53 -14.29
C SER A 641 -36.12 7.19 -13.78
N ARG A 642 -37.14 6.66 -14.48
CA ARG A 642 -37.65 5.30 -14.23
C ARG A 642 -36.92 4.22 -15.06
N THR A 643 -35.87 4.58 -15.77
CA THR A 643 -35.10 3.66 -16.60
C THR A 643 -34.09 2.91 -15.75
N VAL A 644 -33.87 1.64 -16.10
CA VAL A 644 -32.79 0.81 -15.49
C VAL A 644 -31.64 0.68 -16.48
N ALA A 645 -30.44 0.43 -15.94
CA ALA A 645 -29.27 0.19 -16.75
C ALA A 645 -29.40 -1.13 -17.52
N VAL A 646 -29.17 -1.09 -18.83
CA VAL A 646 -29.16 -2.28 -19.68
C VAL A 646 -27.76 -2.41 -20.28
N ARG A 647 -27.07 -3.46 -19.92
CA ARG A 647 -25.77 -3.79 -20.47
C ARG A 647 -25.89 -4.27 -21.90
N GLN A 648 -24.91 -3.92 -22.72
CA GLN A 648 -24.85 -4.43 -24.08
C GLN A 648 -24.44 -5.91 -24.08
N PRO A 649 -25.00 -6.72 -24.99
CA PRO A 649 -24.54 -8.11 -25.15
C PRO A 649 -23.08 -8.12 -25.62
N VAL A 650 -22.30 -8.98 -25.05
CA VAL A 650 -20.86 -9.10 -25.35
C VAL A 650 -20.58 -10.45 -25.97
N SER A 651 -19.95 -10.46 -27.13
CA SER A 651 -19.41 -11.66 -27.74
C SER A 651 -17.94 -11.79 -27.30
N TYR A 652 -17.71 -12.55 -26.24
CA TYR A 652 -16.38 -12.86 -25.75
C TYR A 652 -16.24 -14.37 -25.56
N ARG A 653 -15.10 -14.92 -26.01
CA ARG A 653 -14.75 -16.31 -25.77
C ARG A 653 -13.34 -16.39 -25.23
N MET A 654 -13.21 -16.82 -24.00
CA MET A 654 -11.92 -17.06 -23.38
C MET A 654 -11.13 -18.11 -24.15
N ARG A 655 -9.88 -17.83 -24.47
CA ARG A 655 -8.95 -18.83 -25.02
C ARG A 655 -8.70 -19.92 -23.98
N LYS A 656 -8.28 -21.08 -24.46
CA LYS A 656 -7.87 -22.20 -23.61
C LYS A 656 -6.44 -22.60 -23.94
N GLY A 657 -5.76 -23.20 -22.96
CA GLY A 657 -4.41 -23.72 -23.12
C GLY A 657 -3.33 -22.71 -22.78
N VAL A 658 -2.09 -23.10 -22.99
CA VAL A 658 -0.89 -22.33 -22.66
C VAL A 658 -0.36 -21.60 -23.89
N SER A 659 -0.06 -20.32 -23.74
CA SER A 659 0.59 -19.52 -24.77
C SER A 659 1.75 -18.75 -24.15
N THR A 660 2.93 -18.84 -24.76
CA THR A 660 4.13 -18.14 -24.30
C THR A 660 4.49 -17.06 -25.30
N TYR A 661 4.73 -15.86 -24.80
CA TYR A 661 5.16 -14.69 -25.55
C TYR A 661 6.46 -14.18 -24.99
N THR A 662 7.43 -13.92 -25.84
CA THR A 662 8.74 -13.38 -25.46
C THR A 662 8.92 -12.01 -26.07
N ALA A 663 9.41 -11.07 -25.29
CA ALA A 663 9.83 -9.74 -25.73
C ALA A 663 11.23 -9.45 -25.18
N GLU A 664 11.90 -8.51 -25.78
CA GLU A 664 13.13 -7.92 -25.26
C GLU A 664 12.76 -6.63 -24.50
N GLY A 665 13.41 -6.41 -23.39
CA GLY A 665 13.15 -5.25 -22.54
C GLY A 665 14.33 -4.87 -21.66
N PRO A 666 14.22 -3.74 -20.94
CA PRO A 666 15.31 -3.24 -20.10
C PRO A 666 15.66 -4.17 -18.95
N GLU A 667 14.67 -4.81 -18.38
CA GLU A 667 14.82 -5.70 -17.23
C GLU A 667 14.19 -7.06 -17.53
N ALA A 668 14.85 -8.11 -17.06
CA ALA A 668 14.28 -9.44 -17.09
C ALA A 668 12.99 -9.48 -16.25
N GLY A 669 11.99 -10.22 -16.70
CA GLY A 669 10.77 -10.40 -15.96
C GLY A 669 9.90 -11.51 -16.54
N ILE A 670 9.10 -12.12 -15.68
CA ILE A 670 8.14 -13.12 -16.12
C ILE A 670 6.78 -12.73 -15.55
N THR A 671 5.76 -12.74 -16.40
CA THR A 671 4.39 -12.57 -15.95
C THR A 671 3.54 -13.75 -16.44
N ILE A 672 2.82 -14.40 -15.53
CA ILE A 672 1.95 -15.53 -15.86
C ILE A 672 0.52 -15.14 -15.47
N GLY A 673 -0.34 -14.97 -16.48
CA GLY A 673 -1.77 -14.78 -16.32
C GLY A 673 -2.52 -16.09 -16.52
N MET A 674 -3.39 -16.47 -15.59
CA MET A 674 -4.26 -17.63 -15.68
C MET A 674 -5.69 -17.20 -15.49
N ALA A 675 -6.59 -17.66 -16.34
CA ALA A 675 -8.02 -17.41 -16.21
C ALA A 675 -8.86 -18.63 -16.62
N ALA A 676 -9.97 -18.83 -15.93
CA ALA A 676 -10.90 -19.89 -16.25
C ALA A 676 -12.34 -19.47 -15.98
N ALA A 677 -13.25 -19.89 -16.87
CA ALA A 677 -14.69 -19.73 -16.62
C ALA A 677 -15.08 -20.51 -15.36
N HIS A 678 -15.69 -19.85 -14.41
CA HIS A 678 -16.13 -20.47 -13.17
C HIS A 678 -17.33 -19.71 -12.59
N PRO A 679 -18.42 -20.39 -12.17
CA PRO A 679 -19.59 -19.73 -11.62
C PRO A 679 -19.26 -19.00 -10.31
N PHE A 680 -19.71 -17.76 -10.18
CA PHE A 680 -19.54 -16.99 -8.97
C PHE A 680 -20.61 -17.37 -7.93
N THR A 681 -20.22 -18.13 -6.95
CA THR A 681 -20.93 -18.29 -5.68
C THR A 681 -20.04 -17.80 -4.53
N THR A 682 -20.61 -17.52 -3.37
CA THR A 682 -19.76 -17.14 -2.22
C THR A 682 -18.78 -18.25 -1.85
N GLU A 683 -19.20 -19.51 -2.00
CA GLU A 683 -18.34 -20.67 -1.73
C GLU A 683 -17.19 -20.76 -2.73
N SER A 684 -17.48 -20.61 -4.03
CA SER A 684 -16.44 -20.63 -5.06
C SER A 684 -15.51 -19.45 -4.95
N TYR A 685 -16.00 -18.29 -4.53
CA TYR A 685 -15.18 -17.11 -4.24
C TYR A 685 -14.19 -17.38 -3.09
N MET A 686 -14.66 -17.95 -1.97
CA MET A 686 -13.78 -18.30 -0.85
C MET A 686 -12.79 -19.41 -1.21
N ALA A 687 -13.23 -20.42 -1.98
CA ALA A 687 -12.35 -21.48 -2.46
C ALA A 687 -11.28 -20.94 -3.40
N PHE A 688 -11.63 -20.02 -4.29
CA PHE A 688 -10.70 -19.33 -5.17
C PHE A 688 -9.65 -18.51 -4.41
N ARG A 689 -10.06 -17.74 -3.39
CA ARG A 689 -9.14 -16.99 -2.56
C ARG A 689 -8.13 -17.90 -1.85
N ILE A 690 -8.60 -19.05 -1.34
CA ILE A 690 -7.73 -20.05 -0.69
C ILE A 690 -6.79 -20.70 -1.72
N ALA A 691 -7.29 -21.05 -2.91
CA ALA A 691 -6.48 -21.63 -3.99
C ALA A 691 -5.36 -20.67 -4.41
N SER A 692 -5.68 -19.39 -4.57
CA SER A 692 -4.72 -18.36 -4.92
C SER A 692 -3.63 -18.17 -3.87
N LEU A 693 -4.00 -18.17 -2.58
CA LEU A 693 -3.02 -18.11 -1.47
C LEU A 693 -2.10 -19.33 -1.47
N ALA A 694 -2.64 -20.53 -1.64
CA ALA A 694 -1.84 -21.75 -1.69
C ALA A 694 -0.85 -21.73 -2.86
N LEU A 695 -1.31 -21.33 -4.03
CA LEU A 695 -0.48 -21.22 -5.23
C LEU A 695 0.62 -20.16 -5.07
N LYS A 696 0.27 -18.97 -4.56
CA LYS A 696 1.24 -17.92 -4.27
C LYS A 696 2.34 -18.41 -3.35
N ARG A 697 1.99 -19.09 -2.26
CA ARG A 697 2.97 -19.58 -1.26
C ARG A 697 3.95 -20.58 -1.85
N ARG A 698 3.45 -21.53 -2.64
CA ARG A 698 4.30 -22.53 -3.31
C ARG A 698 5.21 -21.89 -4.35
N LEU A 699 4.68 -20.96 -5.15
CA LEU A 699 5.48 -20.21 -6.13
C LEU A 699 6.53 -19.34 -5.45
N SER A 700 6.19 -18.63 -4.37
CA SER A 700 7.16 -17.78 -3.66
C SER A 700 8.39 -18.57 -3.18
N GLY A 701 8.18 -19.76 -2.61
CA GLY A 701 9.29 -20.61 -2.19
C GLY A 701 10.15 -21.10 -3.36
N THR A 702 9.51 -21.56 -4.44
CA THR A 702 10.23 -22.07 -5.63
C THR A 702 10.99 -20.96 -6.35
N MET A 703 10.37 -19.77 -6.49
CA MET A 703 10.95 -18.67 -7.25
C MET A 703 12.07 -17.96 -6.49
N ALA A 704 12.01 -17.93 -5.14
CA ALA A 704 13.10 -17.42 -4.33
C ALA A 704 14.41 -18.23 -4.53
N GLU A 705 14.30 -19.55 -4.75
CA GLU A 705 15.45 -20.40 -5.09
C GLU A 705 16.05 -20.05 -6.47
N GLN A 706 15.26 -19.47 -7.35
CA GLN A 706 15.68 -19.03 -8.69
C GLN A 706 16.10 -17.54 -8.72
N GLY A 707 16.08 -16.86 -7.59
CA GLY A 707 16.41 -15.44 -7.49
C GLY A 707 15.33 -14.50 -8.01
N PHE A 708 14.05 -14.89 -7.89
CA PHE A 708 12.92 -14.04 -8.25
C PHE A 708 11.98 -13.84 -7.07
N SER A 709 11.48 -12.63 -6.94
CA SER A 709 10.36 -12.30 -6.06
C SER A 709 9.03 -12.57 -6.75
N VAL A 710 7.96 -12.80 -5.98
CA VAL A 710 6.63 -13.12 -6.51
C VAL A 710 5.60 -12.13 -6.00
N SER A 711 5.00 -11.38 -6.90
CA SER A 711 3.77 -10.63 -6.65
C SER A 711 2.56 -11.32 -7.30
N MET A 712 1.38 -11.12 -6.73
CA MET A 712 0.16 -11.76 -7.21
C MET A 712 -1.00 -10.77 -7.15
N SER A 713 -1.73 -10.66 -8.24
CA SER A 713 -3.08 -10.11 -8.27
C SER A 713 -4.11 -11.21 -8.58
N GLN A 714 -5.32 -11.06 -8.05
CA GLN A 714 -6.38 -12.04 -8.23
C GLN A 714 -7.73 -11.34 -8.33
N ARG A 715 -8.56 -11.80 -9.24
CA ARG A 715 -9.90 -11.27 -9.46
C ARG A 715 -10.90 -12.40 -9.70
N PHE A 716 -12.10 -12.24 -9.17
CA PHE A 716 -13.23 -13.05 -9.61
C PHE A 716 -14.10 -12.16 -10.48
N GLU A 717 -13.94 -12.32 -11.79
CA GLU A 717 -14.63 -11.50 -12.78
C GLU A 717 -16.10 -11.89 -12.90
N THR A 718 -16.93 -10.89 -13.18
CA THR A 718 -18.34 -11.09 -13.53
C THR A 718 -18.64 -10.68 -14.96
N ILE A 719 -17.72 -9.97 -15.59
CA ILE A 719 -17.78 -9.47 -16.97
C ILE A 719 -16.38 -9.64 -17.60
N PRO A 720 -16.29 -10.11 -18.82
CA PRO A 720 -17.34 -10.44 -19.79
C PRO A 720 -18.15 -11.70 -19.47
N GLN A 721 -17.62 -12.55 -18.62
CA GLN A 721 -18.26 -13.76 -18.10
C GLN A 721 -17.77 -14.03 -16.68
N GLU A 722 -18.49 -14.83 -15.91
CA GLU A 722 -18.02 -15.24 -14.60
C GLU A 722 -16.75 -16.09 -14.74
N ALA A 723 -15.64 -15.62 -14.17
CA ALA A 723 -14.33 -16.23 -14.31
C ALA A 723 -13.43 -15.95 -13.10
N VAL A 724 -12.58 -16.90 -12.79
CA VAL A 724 -11.45 -16.72 -11.88
C VAL A 724 -10.21 -16.30 -12.66
N GLU A 725 -9.48 -15.31 -12.16
CA GLU A 725 -8.27 -14.81 -12.78
C GLU A 725 -7.17 -14.63 -11.73
N ILE A 726 -5.98 -15.09 -12.04
CA ILE A 726 -4.77 -14.90 -11.22
C ILE A 726 -3.65 -14.43 -12.15
N VAL A 727 -2.95 -13.39 -11.75
CA VAL A 727 -1.73 -12.92 -12.43
C VAL A 727 -0.58 -12.95 -11.44
N PHE A 728 0.48 -13.66 -11.80
CA PHE A 728 1.76 -13.66 -11.10
C PHE A 728 2.76 -12.83 -11.88
N LYS A 729 3.48 -11.97 -11.18
CA LYS A 729 4.63 -11.25 -11.70
C LYS A 729 5.85 -11.69 -10.91
N PHE A 730 6.89 -12.07 -11.62
CA PHE A 730 8.17 -12.52 -11.08
C PHE A 730 9.23 -11.50 -11.49
N ASP A 731 9.72 -10.77 -10.50
CA ASP A 731 10.75 -9.75 -10.69
C ASP A 731 12.09 -10.29 -10.16
N PRO A 732 13.21 -10.11 -10.89
CA PRO A 732 14.51 -10.56 -10.43
C PRO A 732 14.91 -9.82 -9.15
N VAL A 733 15.50 -10.57 -8.22
CA VAL A 733 16.08 -10.00 -7.00
C VAL A 733 17.48 -9.46 -7.37
N PRO A 734 17.90 -8.28 -6.85
CA PRO A 734 19.23 -7.73 -7.07
C PRO A 734 20.36 -8.72 -6.71
N ASP A 735 21.49 -8.65 -7.40
CA ASP A 735 22.61 -9.59 -7.25
C ASP A 735 23.14 -9.70 -5.81
N GLU A 736 23.14 -8.61 -5.04
CA GLU A 736 23.53 -8.58 -3.62
C GLU A 736 22.67 -9.52 -2.74
N GLY A 737 21.47 -9.85 -3.20
CA GLY A 737 20.51 -10.74 -2.54
C GLY A 737 20.50 -12.17 -3.07
N LEU A 738 21.27 -12.53 -4.10
CA LEU A 738 21.18 -13.83 -4.78
C LEU A 738 21.90 -14.98 -4.06
N PRO A 739 21.38 -16.22 -4.19
CA PRO A 739 22.14 -17.41 -3.85
C PRO A 739 23.43 -17.51 -4.67
N LYS A 740 24.50 -18.01 -4.03
CA LYS A 740 25.77 -18.22 -4.69
C LYS A 740 25.61 -19.12 -5.92
N GLY A 741 26.17 -18.71 -7.04
CA GLY A 741 26.05 -19.41 -8.33
C GLY A 741 24.96 -18.88 -9.25
N LEU A 742 24.11 -17.97 -8.75
CA LEU A 742 23.16 -17.22 -9.58
C LEU A 742 23.66 -15.81 -9.91
N GLU A 743 24.83 -15.41 -9.40
CA GLU A 743 25.47 -14.12 -9.65
C GLU A 743 26.05 -14.07 -11.07
N GLY A 744 25.90 -12.95 -11.73
CA GLY A 744 26.66 -12.63 -12.95
C GLY A 744 26.06 -13.06 -14.28
N GLY A 745 24.94 -12.50 -14.66
CA GLY A 745 24.68 -12.16 -16.06
C GLY A 745 24.19 -13.25 -17.01
N SER A 746 23.77 -14.43 -16.58
CA SER A 746 23.04 -15.35 -17.46
C SER A 746 21.54 -15.03 -17.45
N ASP A 747 20.87 -15.16 -18.61
CA ASP A 747 19.42 -15.05 -18.71
C ASP A 747 18.73 -16.13 -17.85
N ARG A 748 18.41 -15.78 -16.59
CA ARG A 748 17.73 -16.67 -15.63
C ARG A 748 16.26 -16.87 -15.95
N THR A 749 15.68 -16.10 -16.88
CA THR A 749 14.24 -16.13 -17.15
C THR A 749 13.76 -17.48 -17.65
N SER A 750 14.57 -18.16 -18.47
CA SER A 750 14.21 -19.47 -19.02
C SER A 750 14.15 -20.57 -17.96
N GLU A 751 15.10 -20.59 -17.03
CA GLU A 751 15.13 -21.56 -15.91
C GLU A 751 14.04 -21.25 -14.89
N ALA A 752 13.85 -19.98 -14.56
CA ALA A 752 12.80 -19.52 -13.67
C ALA A 752 11.39 -19.82 -14.24
N LEU A 753 11.16 -19.62 -15.53
CA LEU A 753 9.91 -19.99 -16.19
C LEU A 753 9.64 -21.50 -16.10
N LEU A 754 10.69 -22.33 -16.32
CA LEU A 754 10.56 -23.79 -16.19
C LEU A 754 10.22 -24.19 -14.74
N ALA A 755 10.86 -23.57 -13.77
CA ALA A 755 10.58 -23.80 -12.36
C ALA A 755 9.15 -23.37 -11.99
N ALA A 756 8.69 -22.20 -12.47
CA ALA A 756 7.33 -21.73 -12.26
C ALA A 756 6.29 -22.67 -12.88
N ARG A 757 6.49 -23.12 -14.11
CA ARG A 757 5.63 -24.12 -14.79
C ARG A 757 5.51 -25.38 -13.96
N LYS A 758 6.64 -25.94 -13.53
CA LYS A 758 6.68 -27.14 -12.72
C LYS A 758 5.93 -26.97 -11.40
N ALA A 759 6.11 -25.86 -10.72
CA ALA A 759 5.42 -25.57 -9.47
C ALA A 759 3.90 -25.40 -9.66
N ILE A 760 3.46 -24.75 -10.73
CA ILE A 760 2.03 -24.61 -11.08
C ILE A 760 1.42 -25.98 -11.39
N ASP A 761 2.06 -26.79 -12.23
CA ASP A 761 1.57 -28.12 -12.64
C ASP A 761 1.56 -29.10 -11.44
N GLU A 762 2.50 -28.94 -10.51
CA GLU A 762 2.56 -29.71 -9.26
C GLU A 762 1.35 -29.40 -8.35
N VAL A 763 0.92 -28.14 -8.26
CA VAL A 763 -0.27 -27.72 -7.51
C VAL A 763 -1.55 -28.31 -8.14
N PHE A 764 -1.63 -28.38 -9.47
CA PHE A 764 -2.80 -28.92 -10.15
C PHE A 764 -2.93 -30.45 -9.97
N THR A 765 -1.81 -31.15 -9.85
CA THR A 765 -1.77 -32.60 -9.67
C THR A 765 -1.82 -33.03 -8.20
N ASN A 766 -1.19 -32.28 -7.31
CA ASN A 766 -1.12 -32.55 -5.87
C ASN A 766 -1.93 -31.50 -5.09
N PRO A 767 -3.20 -31.80 -4.80
CA PRO A 767 -4.07 -30.84 -4.12
C PRO A 767 -3.52 -30.45 -2.74
N VAL A 768 -4.04 -29.33 -2.26
CA VAL A 768 -3.69 -28.74 -0.96
C VAL A 768 -3.87 -29.75 0.15
N ASN A 769 -2.82 -30.03 0.91
CA ASN A 769 -2.91 -30.93 2.05
C ASN A 769 -3.69 -30.28 3.22
N PRO A 770 -4.18 -31.07 4.20
CA PRO A 770 -5.01 -30.53 5.29
C PRO A 770 -4.36 -29.40 6.09
N ALA A 771 -3.05 -29.45 6.32
CA ALA A 771 -2.32 -28.43 7.07
C ALA A 771 -2.21 -27.13 6.27
N GLU A 772 -1.88 -27.22 4.99
CA GLU A 772 -1.83 -26.09 4.07
C GLU A 772 -3.21 -25.44 3.90
N LEU A 773 -4.27 -26.25 3.75
CA LEU A 773 -5.64 -25.77 3.68
C LEU A 773 -6.02 -24.99 4.94
N ALA A 774 -5.71 -25.52 6.12
CA ALA A 774 -6.01 -24.90 7.40
C ALA A 774 -5.24 -23.58 7.54
N SER A 775 -3.97 -23.54 7.12
CA SER A 775 -3.16 -22.29 7.09
C SER A 775 -3.76 -21.23 6.18
N CYS A 776 -4.09 -21.57 4.95
CA CYS A 776 -4.69 -20.63 4.01
C CYS A 776 -6.06 -20.12 4.49
N LYS A 777 -6.87 -20.97 5.15
CA LYS A 777 -8.12 -20.55 5.78
C LYS A 777 -7.89 -19.53 6.89
N SER A 778 -6.90 -19.76 7.75
CA SER A 778 -6.57 -18.82 8.84
C SER A 778 -6.10 -17.48 8.29
N LEU A 779 -5.23 -17.49 7.27
CA LEU A 779 -4.77 -16.27 6.60
C LEU A 779 -5.93 -15.51 5.96
N LEU A 780 -6.78 -16.19 5.20
CA LEU A 780 -7.95 -15.56 4.57
C LEU A 780 -8.92 -15.00 5.62
N ALA A 781 -9.15 -15.69 6.73
CA ALA A 781 -10.00 -15.20 7.80
C ALA A 781 -9.43 -13.95 8.48
N ASN A 782 -8.11 -13.91 8.69
CA ASN A 782 -7.42 -12.74 9.24
C ASN A 782 -7.48 -11.56 8.27
N GLU A 783 -7.20 -11.79 6.98
CA GLU A 783 -7.31 -10.79 5.92
C GLU A 783 -8.72 -10.19 5.89
N TYR A 784 -9.75 -11.04 5.89
CA TYR A 784 -11.14 -10.57 5.92
C TYR A 784 -11.46 -9.76 7.18
N THR A 785 -11.02 -10.24 8.34
CA THR A 785 -11.27 -9.55 9.61
C THR A 785 -10.63 -8.16 9.60
N THR A 786 -9.40 -8.05 9.11
CA THR A 786 -8.68 -6.78 9.00
C THR A 786 -9.31 -5.88 7.95
N ALA A 787 -9.63 -6.40 6.77
CA ALA A 787 -10.26 -5.63 5.71
C ALA A 787 -11.64 -5.12 6.11
N MET A 788 -12.45 -5.94 6.78
CA MET A 788 -13.80 -5.55 7.21
C MET A 788 -13.81 -4.64 8.45
N ALA A 789 -12.69 -4.44 9.12
CA ALA A 789 -12.53 -3.40 10.12
C ALA A 789 -12.38 -2.00 9.51
N ASP A 790 -12.01 -1.91 8.23
CA ASP A 790 -11.99 -0.66 7.47
C ASP A 790 -13.39 -0.34 6.94
N PRO A 791 -13.94 0.87 7.22
CA PRO A 791 -15.29 1.23 6.82
C PRO A 791 -15.48 1.33 5.29
N GLY A 792 -14.44 1.68 4.54
CA GLY A 792 -14.47 1.76 3.08
C GLY A 792 -14.58 0.38 2.47
N ASN A 793 -13.70 -0.55 2.86
CA ASN A 793 -13.74 -1.94 2.42
C ASN A 793 -15.06 -2.64 2.79
N TYR A 794 -15.61 -2.29 3.95
CA TYR A 794 -16.92 -2.80 4.38
C TYR A 794 -18.04 -2.29 3.45
N ALA A 795 -18.01 -1.00 3.08
CA ALA A 795 -18.95 -0.42 2.12
C ALA A 795 -18.85 -1.10 0.75
N ASP A 796 -17.64 -1.36 0.26
CA ASP A 796 -17.40 -2.06 -1.01
C ASP A 796 -17.93 -3.50 -1.01
N ALA A 797 -17.76 -4.22 0.09
CA ALA A 797 -18.31 -5.56 0.25
C ALA A 797 -19.86 -5.57 0.20
N ILE A 798 -20.51 -4.56 0.77
CA ILE A 798 -21.97 -4.35 0.63
C ILE A 798 -22.31 -4.08 -0.83
N LEU A 799 -21.55 -3.19 -1.50
CA LEU A 799 -21.83 -2.78 -2.87
C LEU A 799 -21.74 -3.92 -3.89
N MET A 800 -20.90 -4.94 -3.68
CA MET A 800 -20.83 -6.10 -4.55
C MET A 800 -22.19 -6.81 -4.73
N ARG A 801 -23.03 -6.83 -3.70
CA ARG A 801 -24.40 -7.35 -3.82
C ARG A 801 -25.24 -6.50 -4.76
N TYR A 802 -25.11 -5.21 -4.71
CA TYR A 802 -25.96 -4.29 -5.47
C TYR A 802 -25.47 -4.05 -6.90
N SER A 803 -24.16 -4.14 -7.16
CA SER A 803 -23.57 -4.02 -8.50
C SER A 803 -23.65 -5.34 -9.27
N ALA A 804 -23.17 -6.44 -8.69
CA ALA A 804 -23.01 -7.73 -9.34
C ALA A 804 -24.00 -8.81 -8.85
N GLY A 805 -24.81 -8.54 -7.83
CA GLY A 805 -25.69 -9.52 -7.22
C GLY A 805 -24.96 -10.57 -6.34
N LYS A 806 -23.71 -10.31 -5.97
CA LYS A 806 -22.82 -11.25 -5.29
C LYS A 806 -22.60 -10.86 -3.83
N ASP A 807 -22.87 -11.78 -2.92
CA ASP A 807 -22.71 -11.58 -1.48
C ASP A 807 -21.43 -12.28 -1.01
N VAL A 808 -20.42 -11.49 -0.68
CA VAL A 808 -19.12 -11.97 -0.15
C VAL A 808 -18.97 -11.71 1.35
N LEU A 809 -19.93 -11.06 1.98
CA LEU A 809 -19.84 -10.59 3.36
C LEU A 809 -20.61 -11.49 4.33
N THR A 810 -21.83 -11.92 3.97
CA THR A 810 -22.69 -12.66 4.90
C THR A 810 -22.07 -14.00 5.30
N GLY A 811 -21.82 -14.18 6.61
CA GLY A 811 -21.28 -15.42 7.19
C GLY A 811 -19.91 -15.82 6.64
N TYR A 812 -19.10 -14.85 6.21
CA TYR A 812 -17.80 -15.12 5.58
C TYR A 812 -16.89 -16.04 6.42
N ALA A 813 -16.83 -15.84 7.75
CA ALA A 813 -16.00 -16.65 8.63
C ALA A 813 -16.38 -18.13 8.62
N ASP A 814 -17.67 -18.43 8.63
CA ASP A 814 -18.17 -19.81 8.57
C ASP A 814 -17.99 -20.42 7.17
N LYS A 815 -18.17 -19.60 6.13
CA LYS A 815 -17.96 -20.01 4.74
C LYS A 815 -16.48 -20.33 4.48
N ILE A 816 -15.54 -19.52 4.98
CA ILE A 816 -14.10 -19.83 4.91
C ILE A 816 -13.81 -21.18 5.60
N LYS A 817 -14.34 -21.39 6.81
CA LYS A 817 -14.17 -22.66 7.54
C LYS A 817 -14.72 -23.85 6.76
N ALA A 818 -15.85 -23.68 6.10
CA ALA A 818 -16.55 -24.74 5.37
C ALA A 818 -15.88 -25.14 4.05
N VAL A 819 -14.99 -24.33 3.47
CA VAL A 819 -14.29 -24.68 2.22
C VAL A 819 -13.56 -26.01 2.38
N SER A 820 -13.85 -26.98 1.51
CA SER A 820 -13.16 -28.27 1.49
C SER A 820 -11.98 -28.29 0.55
N ALA A 821 -11.08 -29.26 0.71
CA ALA A 821 -9.99 -29.49 -0.23
C ALA A 821 -10.50 -29.79 -1.65
N ASP A 822 -11.65 -30.46 -1.77
CA ASP A 822 -12.27 -30.75 -3.06
C ASP A 822 -12.72 -29.46 -3.78
N LYS A 823 -13.25 -28.47 -3.05
CA LYS A 823 -13.61 -27.17 -3.64
C LYS A 823 -12.39 -26.40 -4.13
N VAL A 824 -11.29 -26.46 -3.41
CA VAL A 824 -10.03 -25.86 -3.85
C VAL A 824 -9.49 -26.59 -5.09
N LYS A 825 -9.58 -27.93 -5.10
CA LYS A 825 -9.23 -28.76 -6.26
C LYS A 825 -10.09 -28.47 -7.49
N GLU A 826 -11.38 -28.19 -7.31
CA GLU A 826 -12.29 -27.77 -8.40
C GLU A 826 -11.80 -26.46 -9.06
N ILE A 827 -11.35 -25.47 -8.26
CA ILE A 827 -10.74 -24.23 -8.78
C ILE A 827 -9.46 -24.52 -9.56
N PHE A 828 -8.58 -25.35 -9.03
CA PHE A 828 -7.35 -25.74 -9.74
C PHE A 828 -7.63 -26.50 -11.03
N GLY A 829 -8.64 -27.38 -11.03
CA GLY A 829 -9.12 -28.06 -12.22
C GLY A 829 -9.60 -27.07 -13.29
N SER A 830 -10.41 -26.08 -12.90
CA SER A 830 -10.84 -25.01 -13.82
C SER A 830 -9.65 -24.25 -14.40
N LEU A 831 -8.68 -23.81 -13.56
CA LEU A 831 -7.50 -23.09 -13.99
C LEU A 831 -6.60 -23.92 -14.91
N SER A 832 -6.45 -25.22 -14.66
CA SER A 832 -5.63 -26.10 -15.49
C SER A 832 -6.20 -26.31 -16.90
N GLU A 833 -7.55 -26.29 -17.05
CA GLU A 833 -8.27 -26.39 -18.33
C GLU A 833 -8.50 -25.02 -18.98
N GLY A 834 -8.21 -23.94 -18.28
CA GLY A 834 -8.44 -22.57 -18.69
C GLY A 834 -7.37 -22.01 -19.62
N MET A 835 -7.20 -20.72 -19.56
CA MET A 835 -6.17 -19.95 -20.27
C MET A 835 -4.95 -19.77 -19.36
N ARG A 836 -3.76 -20.01 -19.90
CA ARG A 836 -2.50 -19.59 -19.27
C ARG A 836 -1.66 -18.82 -20.29
N ILE A 837 -1.40 -17.57 -20.01
CA ILE A 837 -0.54 -16.72 -20.82
C ILE A 837 0.74 -16.46 -20.03
N GLU A 838 1.86 -16.73 -20.65
CA GLU A 838 3.19 -16.53 -20.09
C GLU A 838 3.87 -15.44 -20.94
N TYR A 839 4.13 -14.31 -20.32
CA TYR A 839 4.83 -13.19 -20.94
C TYR A 839 6.22 -13.07 -20.30
N VAL A 840 7.24 -13.25 -21.12
CA VAL A 840 8.65 -13.27 -20.69
C VAL A 840 9.36 -12.10 -21.31
N VAL A 841 9.95 -11.25 -20.50
CA VAL A 841 10.82 -10.17 -20.92
C VAL A 841 12.26 -10.62 -20.68
N LYS A 842 13.04 -10.67 -21.74
CA LYS A 842 14.48 -10.95 -21.69
C LYS A 842 15.26 -9.64 -21.69
N PRO A 843 16.35 -9.54 -20.93
CA PRO A 843 17.21 -8.37 -21.03
C PRO A 843 17.80 -8.32 -22.44
N GLN A 844 17.90 -7.12 -22.99
CA GLN A 844 18.65 -6.93 -24.26
C GLN A 844 20.13 -7.09 -23.94
N GLU A 845 20.85 -7.87 -24.76
CA GLU A 845 22.31 -8.04 -24.70
C GLU A 845 23.07 -6.73 -24.97
#